data_fab1b604d7426e2cb9c9b91169a0fbdf
#
_entry.id   fab1b604d7426e2cb9c9b91169a0fbdf
#
_cell.length_a   1.000
_cell.length_b   1.000
_cell.length_c   1.000
_cell.angle_alpha   90.00
_cell.angle_beta   90.00
_cell.angle_gamma   90.00
#
_symmetry.space_group_name_H-M   'P 1'
#
loop_
_entity.id
_entity.type
_entity.pdbx_description
1 polymer ?
#
loop_
_entity_poly.entity_id
_entity_poly.type
_entity_poly.pdbx_seq_one_letter_code
_entity_poly.pdbx_strand_id
1 'polypeptide(L)'
;MSEVSSIQALQQQRLLLQLEYQAEKEAFRKQTEAMGIGRKIKRGDAWYPLRVGKGFYNSLNQYALEVFRTTDTDTEHNFEFGKPVVFFRLSAKGNQKIAVAKNNQNKDNNPTATAQNVDSSATEVQYMKFTGTVSYVDGDRMVVIVPEGHVLDIQSSETPVGVQLSFDETSYQTMFDALARVIAAKGNRMAYLRNLFYSTTPAERFSFEAMRFPWLNASQEKAVNEILWAKDVAIVHGPPGTGKTTTLVEAINETLMRESQVLVCAQSNMAVDWISEKLVDRGVNVLRIGNPTRVNDKMLGFTYERRFEAHADYPQLWAIRKAIRELRQQKKGRDERFHQKMERLKSRAAELEIRINTEIFGEARVIASTLVGAAHRLLEGRRFETVFIDEAAQALEAACWIPLRRASRVILAGDHCQLPPTVKSIAALKGGLGKTLMERLVDIKPTCVTLLQTQYRMHEQIMRFSSDYFYGGKVETAPQIKYRGILDYDIPIEWYSPKETPETDGSDHTGETFVGDTYGRINKGEAQLTLDKLQQYFNKIGKQRILDERIDVGVISPYRAQVQYLRQLISKRDFFKPFRKLISVNTVDGFQGQERDIIIISMVRDNEQGQIGFLRDLRRMNVAITRARMKLIILGNTATLTKHPFYRQLYEYIQELKG
;
A
#
# COMPACT_ATOMS: atom_id res chain seq x y z
N MET A 1 22.33 -22.41 -22.28
CA MET A 1 21.46 -22.51 -21.08
C MET A 1 20.16 -23.14 -21.55
N SER A 2 19.79 -24.35 -21.03
CA SER A 2 18.53 -24.99 -21.39
C SER A 2 17.36 -24.05 -21.04
N GLU A 3 16.47 -23.79 -22.00
CA GLU A 3 15.24 -23.02 -21.76
C GLU A 3 14.44 -23.71 -20.65
N VAL A 4 14.38 -23.09 -19.49
CA VAL A 4 13.51 -23.55 -18.39
C VAL A 4 12.08 -23.40 -18.87
N SER A 5 11.32 -24.48 -18.90
CA SER A 5 9.90 -24.45 -19.28
C SER A 5 9.14 -23.40 -18.43
N SER A 6 8.24 -22.64 -19.07
CA SER A 6 7.36 -21.67 -18.38
C SER A 6 6.63 -22.29 -17.18
N ILE A 7 6.23 -23.54 -17.30
CA ILE A 7 5.58 -24.32 -16.23
C ILE A 7 6.55 -24.55 -15.06
N GLN A 8 7.78 -24.97 -15.34
CA GLN A 8 8.80 -25.19 -14.30
C GLN A 8 9.15 -23.88 -13.57
N ALA A 9 9.29 -22.78 -14.31
CA ALA A 9 9.54 -21.47 -13.72
C ALA A 9 8.40 -21.02 -12.79
N LEU A 10 7.15 -21.21 -13.18
CA LEU A 10 5.98 -20.89 -12.34
C LEU A 10 5.84 -21.85 -11.14
N GLN A 11 6.21 -23.11 -11.29
CA GLN A 11 6.28 -24.04 -10.16
C GLN A 11 7.33 -23.60 -9.15
N GLN A 12 8.49 -23.13 -9.62
CA GLN A 12 9.52 -22.52 -8.76
C GLN A 12 8.99 -21.26 -8.06
N GLN A 13 8.32 -20.37 -8.78
CA GLN A 13 7.67 -19.18 -8.17
C GLN A 13 6.68 -19.58 -7.08
N ARG A 14 5.90 -20.64 -7.29
CA ARG A 14 4.96 -21.16 -6.29
C ARG A 14 5.67 -21.66 -5.03
N LEU A 15 6.81 -22.36 -5.17
CA LEU A 15 7.62 -22.81 -4.05
C LEU A 15 8.22 -21.62 -3.28
N LEU A 16 8.74 -20.63 -3.99
CA LEU A 16 9.28 -19.40 -3.38
C LEU A 16 8.19 -18.60 -2.64
N LEU A 17 7.00 -18.52 -3.20
CA LEU A 17 5.84 -17.91 -2.55
C LEU A 17 5.43 -18.68 -1.28
N GLN A 18 5.56 -20.01 -1.27
CA GLN A 18 5.32 -20.83 -0.08
C GLN A 18 6.32 -20.52 1.04
N LEU A 19 7.60 -20.31 0.68
CA LEU A 19 8.64 -19.90 1.67
C LEU A 19 8.33 -18.51 2.23
N GLU A 20 7.90 -17.58 1.40
CA GLU A 20 7.50 -16.23 1.85
C GLU A 20 6.28 -16.29 2.77
N TYR A 21 5.24 -17.04 2.37
CA TYR A 21 4.04 -17.25 3.19
C TYR A 21 4.39 -17.80 4.58
N GLN A 22 5.23 -18.81 4.64
CA GLN A 22 5.65 -19.40 5.92
C GLN A 22 6.47 -18.41 6.76
N ALA A 23 7.40 -17.70 6.14
CA ALA A 23 8.21 -16.70 6.82
C ALA A 23 7.36 -15.55 7.38
N GLU A 24 6.40 -15.05 6.60
CA GLU A 24 5.49 -14.00 7.06
C GLU A 24 4.57 -14.49 8.18
N LYS A 25 4.00 -15.68 8.04
CA LYS A 25 3.14 -16.30 9.06
C LYS A 25 3.88 -16.52 10.37
N GLU A 26 5.12 -17.01 10.29
CA GLU A 26 5.97 -17.20 11.47
C GLU A 26 6.40 -15.88 12.10
N ALA A 27 6.78 -14.89 11.30
CA ALA A 27 7.12 -13.55 11.80
C ALA A 27 5.93 -12.89 12.48
N PHE A 28 4.72 -13.00 11.90
CA PHE A 28 3.49 -12.53 12.51
C PHE A 28 3.19 -13.26 13.82
N ARG A 29 3.32 -14.60 13.85
CA ARG A 29 3.12 -15.40 15.05
C ARG A 29 4.09 -14.99 16.15
N LYS A 30 5.40 -14.91 15.87
CA LYS A 30 6.42 -14.46 16.83
C LYS A 30 6.12 -13.07 17.37
N GLN A 31 5.75 -12.12 16.51
CA GLN A 31 5.34 -10.78 16.97
C GLN A 31 4.09 -10.84 17.83
N THR A 32 3.13 -11.69 17.48
CA THR A 32 1.86 -11.83 18.22
C THR A 32 2.06 -12.51 19.58
N GLU A 33 2.91 -13.54 19.65
CA GLU A 33 3.22 -14.27 20.88
C GLU A 33 4.19 -13.49 21.80
N ALA A 34 5.23 -12.88 21.24
CA ALA A 34 6.25 -12.15 22.00
C ALA A 34 5.82 -10.74 22.46
N MET A 35 4.84 -10.14 21.77
CA MET A 35 4.38 -8.79 22.07
C MET A 35 3.11 -8.82 22.91
N GLY A 36 3.21 -8.41 24.18
CA GLY A 36 2.04 -8.23 25.04
C GLY A 36 1.02 -7.24 24.44
N ILE A 37 -0.26 -7.43 24.79
CA ILE A 37 -1.37 -6.67 24.19
C ILE A 37 -1.22 -5.16 24.36
N GLY A 38 -0.68 -4.68 25.47
CA GLY A 38 -0.44 -3.25 25.68
C GLY A 38 0.55 -2.64 24.69
N ARG A 39 1.56 -3.39 24.26
CA ARG A 39 2.49 -2.94 23.20
C ARG A 39 1.82 -2.92 21.84
N LYS A 40 0.93 -3.88 21.53
CA LYS A 40 0.16 -3.90 20.27
C LYS A 40 -0.79 -2.70 20.16
N ILE A 41 -1.44 -2.34 21.28
CA ILE A 41 -2.30 -1.16 21.34
C ILE A 41 -1.50 0.11 21.06
N LYS A 42 -0.38 0.32 21.75
CA LYS A 42 0.50 1.47 21.55
C LYS A 42 1.07 1.55 20.12
N ARG A 43 1.24 0.41 19.46
CA ARG A 43 1.71 0.33 18.06
C ARG A 43 0.59 0.56 17.05
N GLY A 44 -0.68 0.54 17.48
CA GLY A 44 -1.84 0.68 16.61
C GLY A 44 -2.28 -0.62 15.91
N ASP A 45 -1.76 -1.77 16.34
CA ASP A 45 -2.11 -3.10 15.77
C ASP A 45 -3.31 -3.73 16.49
N ALA A 46 -3.75 -3.16 17.62
CA ALA A 46 -4.90 -3.61 18.38
C ALA A 46 -5.64 -2.43 19.01
N TRP A 47 -6.96 -2.58 19.18
CA TRP A 47 -7.80 -1.68 19.97
C TRP A 47 -8.41 -2.44 21.16
N TYR A 48 -8.27 -1.89 22.35
CA TYR A 48 -8.86 -2.44 23.58
C TYR A 48 -8.92 -1.36 24.68
N PRO A 49 -10.02 -1.24 25.44
CA PRO A 49 -11.29 -1.89 25.18
C PRO A 49 -12.04 -1.26 23.98
N LEU A 50 -12.98 -2.02 23.41
CA LEU A 50 -13.87 -1.52 22.36
C LEU A 50 -15.22 -1.13 22.93
N ARG A 51 -15.81 -0.08 22.36
CA ARG A 51 -17.25 0.14 22.43
C ARG A 51 -17.88 -0.46 21.17
N VAL A 52 -18.71 -1.47 21.35
CA VAL A 52 -19.45 -2.12 20.27
C VAL A 52 -20.67 -1.25 19.92
N GLY A 53 -20.78 -0.89 18.65
CA GLY A 53 -21.87 -0.09 18.12
C GLY A 53 -22.97 -0.94 17.47
N LYS A 54 -23.60 -0.37 16.42
CA LYS A 54 -24.71 -1.01 15.71
C LYS A 54 -24.22 -2.15 14.81
N GLY A 55 -24.98 -3.23 14.79
CA GLY A 55 -24.86 -4.28 13.78
C GLY A 55 -25.88 -4.07 12.65
N PHE A 56 -25.46 -4.24 11.42
CA PHE A 56 -26.32 -4.07 10.25
C PHE A 56 -25.87 -4.98 9.10
N TYR A 57 -26.73 -5.15 8.10
CA TYR A 57 -26.36 -5.86 6.89
C TYR A 57 -25.97 -4.86 5.81
N ASN A 58 -24.80 -5.07 5.19
CA ASN A 58 -24.34 -4.26 4.06
C ASN A 58 -25.08 -4.63 2.75
N SER A 59 -24.79 -3.91 1.67
CA SER A 59 -25.33 -4.14 0.32
C SER A 59 -25.10 -5.56 -0.21
N LEU A 60 -24.01 -6.21 0.21
CA LEU A 60 -23.69 -7.60 -0.14
C LEU A 60 -24.37 -8.64 0.75
N ASN A 61 -25.30 -8.20 1.62
CA ASN A 61 -25.99 -9.05 2.60
C ASN A 61 -25.04 -9.74 3.59
N GLN A 62 -23.90 -9.09 3.91
CA GLN A 62 -22.96 -9.53 4.93
C GLN A 62 -23.24 -8.77 6.22
N TYR A 63 -23.13 -9.44 7.36
CA TYR A 63 -23.31 -8.78 8.64
C TYR A 63 -22.08 -7.94 8.97
N ALA A 64 -22.28 -6.68 9.23
CA ALA A 64 -21.28 -5.71 9.58
C ALA A 64 -21.51 -5.18 10.99
N LEU A 65 -20.45 -5.10 11.78
CA LEU A 65 -20.46 -4.61 13.15
C LEU A 65 -19.62 -3.36 13.27
N GLU A 66 -20.21 -2.32 13.82
CA GLU A 66 -19.53 -1.07 14.11
C GLU A 66 -18.82 -1.19 15.46
N VAL A 67 -17.56 -0.80 15.51
CA VAL A 67 -16.73 -0.79 16.72
C VAL A 67 -15.97 0.53 16.83
N PHE A 68 -15.79 0.99 18.06
CA PHE A 68 -15.13 2.25 18.37
C PHE A 68 -13.96 2.02 19.32
N ARG A 69 -12.85 2.66 19.04
CA ARG A 69 -11.72 2.76 19.97
C ARG A 69 -12.09 3.72 21.10
N THR A 70 -11.79 3.37 22.33
CA THR A 70 -12.15 4.17 23.51
C THR A 70 -10.95 4.72 24.26
N THR A 71 -9.75 4.21 23.95
CA THR A 71 -8.48 4.58 24.58
C THR A 71 -7.42 4.81 23.48
N ASP A 72 -6.35 5.52 23.82
CA ASP A 72 -5.22 5.79 22.93
C ASP A 72 -5.62 6.44 21.57
N THR A 73 -6.65 7.29 21.59
CA THR A 73 -7.23 7.94 20.40
C THR A 73 -6.25 8.88 19.68
N ASP A 74 -5.20 9.32 20.35
CA ASP A 74 -4.14 10.17 19.78
C ASP A 74 -3.05 9.39 19.02
N THR A 75 -3.12 8.04 19.05
CA THR A 75 -2.14 7.20 18.35
C THR A 75 -2.63 6.79 16.97
N GLU A 76 -1.74 6.85 15.97
CA GLU A 76 -2.01 6.27 14.65
C GLU A 76 -2.26 4.76 14.78
N HIS A 77 -3.11 4.22 13.92
CA HIS A 77 -3.41 2.79 13.87
C HIS A 77 -3.10 2.20 12.49
N ASN A 78 -2.93 0.87 12.44
CA ASN A 78 -2.57 0.13 11.23
C ASN A 78 -3.77 -0.63 10.61
N PHE A 79 -4.99 -0.36 11.09
CA PHE A 79 -6.19 -0.94 10.49
C PHE A 79 -6.51 -0.25 9.18
N GLU A 80 -6.74 -1.05 8.14
CA GLU A 80 -7.07 -0.61 6.79
C GLU A 80 -8.17 -1.50 6.22
N PHE A 81 -8.87 -0.99 5.20
CA PHE A 81 -9.85 -1.79 4.45
C PHE A 81 -9.26 -3.11 3.93
N GLY A 82 -10.05 -4.17 4.03
CA GLY A 82 -9.68 -5.50 3.57
C GLY A 82 -8.76 -6.28 4.51
N LYS A 83 -8.19 -5.65 5.54
CA LYS A 83 -7.35 -6.35 6.51
C LYS A 83 -8.16 -7.31 7.36
N PRO A 84 -7.69 -8.55 7.54
CA PRO A 84 -8.30 -9.48 8.46
C PRO A 84 -8.02 -9.08 9.91
N VAL A 85 -9.03 -9.27 10.76
CA VAL A 85 -8.95 -8.98 12.19
C VAL A 85 -9.51 -10.13 13.02
N VAL A 86 -9.02 -10.27 14.23
CA VAL A 86 -9.53 -11.23 15.22
C VAL A 86 -9.94 -10.49 16.47
N PHE A 87 -11.10 -10.86 17.01
CA PHE A 87 -11.58 -10.34 18.29
C PHE A 87 -11.00 -11.14 19.43
N PHE A 88 -10.78 -10.49 20.57
CA PHE A 88 -10.23 -11.14 21.75
C PHE A 88 -10.81 -10.57 23.05
N ARG A 89 -10.61 -11.30 24.13
CA ARG A 89 -10.89 -10.88 25.51
C ARG A 89 -9.67 -11.08 26.37
N LEU A 90 -9.58 -10.33 27.46
CA LEU A 90 -8.54 -10.50 28.47
C LEU A 90 -9.13 -11.20 29.67
N SER A 91 -8.53 -12.34 30.05
CA SER A 91 -8.86 -13.05 31.30
C SER A 91 -7.71 -12.93 32.30
N ALA A 92 -8.03 -12.71 33.58
CA ALA A 92 -7.02 -12.79 34.63
C ALA A 92 -6.54 -14.23 34.79
N LYS A 93 -5.23 -14.48 34.80
CA LYS A 93 -4.70 -15.80 35.19
C LYS A 93 -5.03 -16.08 36.65
N GLY A 94 -5.90 -17.04 36.87
CA GLY A 94 -6.13 -17.61 38.19
C GLY A 94 -7.53 -17.41 38.76
N ASN A 95 -8.40 -18.34 38.47
CA ASN A 95 -9.34 -18.88 39.49
C ASN A 95 -9.60 -20.35 39.17
N GLN A 96 -8.64 -21.20 39.54
CA GLN A 96 -8.97 -22.55 39.89
C GLN A 96 -9.80 -22.46 41.17
N LYS A 97 -10.94 -23.15 41.16
CA LYS A 97 -11.88 -23.32 42.26
C LYS A 97 -11.16 -23.55 43.60
N ILE A 98 -11.26 -22.59 44.51
CA ILE A 98 -11.08 -22.86 45.93
C ILE A 98 -12.45 -22.79 46.55
N ALA A 99 -12.82 -23.95 47.10
CA ALA A 99 -14.05 -24.18 47.79
C ALA A 99 -14.23 -23.25 49.00
N VAL A 100 -15.46 -22.87 49.20
CA VAL A 100 -15.99 -22.09 50.31
C VAL A 100 -15.49 -22.61 51.63
N ALA A 101 -14.80 -21.78 52.41
CA ALA A 101 -14.78 -21.84 53.87
C ALA A 101 -15.16 -20.46 54.39
N LYS A 102 -16.32 -20.41 55.03
CA LYS A 102 -16.80 -19.25 55.80
C LYS A 102 -15.87 -19.01 56.98
N ASN A 103 -15.41 -17.76 57.21
CA ASN A 103 -15.53 -17.14 58.52
C ASN A 103 -15.21 -15.63 58.53
N ASN A 104 -16.14 -14.93 59.05
CA ASN A 104 -16.29 -13.71 59.83
C ASN A 104 -15.13 -12.71 60.01
N GLN A 105 -15.53 -11.42 59.82
CA GLN A 105 -15.25 -10.22 60.62
C GLN A 105 -13.86 -9.55 60.49
N ASN A 106 -13.73 -8.36 59.94
CA ASN A 106 -13.86 -7.07 60.60
C ASN A 106 -13.68 -5.88 59.62
N LYS A 107 -14.37 -4.80 59.97
CA LYS A 107 -14.34 -3.46 59.39
C LYS A 107 -12.94 -2.81 59.53
N ASP A 108 -12.51 -2.04 58.52
CA ASP A 108 -12.27 -0.60 58.72
C ASP A 108 -11.91 0.11 57.40
N ASN A 109 -12.34 1.37 57.35
CA ASN A 109 -12.32 2.33 56.26
C ASN A 109 -10.91 2.80 55.86
N ASN A 110 -10.61 3.01 54.57
CA ASN A 110 -10.36 4.33 53.99
C ASN A 110 -9.99 4.23 52.49
N PRO A 111 -10.48 5.11 51.60
CA PRO A 111 -10.21 5.03 50.16
C PRO A 111 -9.11 6.03 49.76
N THR A 112 -8.01 5.55 49.30
CA THR A 112 -7.06 6.34 48.45
C THR A 112 -6.80 5.58 47.19
N ALA A 113 -7.41 6.04 46.10
CA ALA A 113 -7.20 5.52 44.78
C ALA A 113 -5.80 5.95 44.29
N THR A 114 -4.86 5.05 44.37
CA THR A 114 -3.61 5.12 43.63
C THR A 114 -3.73 4.27 42.38
N ALA A 115 -3.55 4.88 41.21
CA ALA A 115 -3.50 4.18 39.95
C ALA A 115 -2.39 3.13 39.98
N GLN A 116 -2.79 1.86 40.09
CA GLN A 116 -1.85 0.74 39.98
C GLN A 116 -1.53 0.48 38.53
N ASN A 117 -0.26 0.59 38.19
CA ASN A 117 0.33 0.01 36.98
C ASN A 117 -0.04 -1.47 36.92
N VAL A 118 -0.84 -1.85 35.93
CA VAL A 118 -1.18 -3.24 35.64
C VAL A 118 0.09 -3.94 35.14
N ASP A 119 0.66 -4.76 36.00
CA ASP A 119 1.80 -5.62 35.70
C ASP A 119 1.43 -6.59 34.56
N SER A 120 2.17 -6.53 33.45
CA SER A 120 1.85 -7.19 32.17
C SER A 120 2.01 -8.73 32.16
N SER A 121 2.27 -9.35 33.31
CA SER A 121 2.55 -10.80 33.42
C SER A 121 1.37 -11.68 33.81
N ALA A 122 0.19 -11.11 34.09
CA ALA A 122 -0.94 -11.82 34.66
C ALA A 122 -2.20 -11.97 33.80
N THR A 123 -2.17 -11.48 32.55
CA THR A 123 -3.38 -11.45 31.70
C THR A 123 -3.23 -12.39 30.51
N GLU A 124 -4.15 -13.34 30.34
CA GLU A 124 -4.22 -14.25 29.19
C GLU A 124 -5.18 -13.69 28.14
N VAL A 125 -4.73 -13.68 26.87
CA VAL A 125 -5.52 -13.22 25.73
C VAL A 125 -6.30 -14.41 25.16
N GLN A 126 -7.63 -14.36 25.23
CA GLN A 126 -8.50 -15.36 24.60
C GLN A 126 -9.01 -14.84 23.26
N TYR A 127 -8.54 -15.44 22.17
CA TYR A 127 -9.00 -15.13 20.82
C TYR A 127 -10.31 -15.82 20.49
N MET A 128 -11.20 -15.10 19.81
CA MET A 128 -12.41 -15.68 19.25
C MET A 128 -12.09 -16.57 18.04
N LYS A 129 -12.88 -17.62 17.83
CA LYS A 129 -12.62 -18.65 16.81
C LYS A 129 -13.03 -18.25 15.39
N PHE A 130 -13.17 -16.97 15.10
CA PHE A 130 -13.50 -16.47 13.78
C PHE A 130 -12.64 -15.26 13.43
N THR A 131 -12.50 -15.00 12.14
CA THR A 131 -11.81 -13.82 11.60
C THR A 131 -12.85 -12.88 10.99
N GLY A 132 -12.77 -11.60 11.33
CA GLY A 132 -13.50 -10.54 10.67
C GLY A 132 -12.64 -9.89 9.59
N THR A 133 -13.27 -9.08 8.75
CA THR A 133 -12.58 -8.26 7.75
C THR A 133 -12.97 -6.80 7.93
N VAL A 134 -11.99 -5.90 7.96
CA VAL A 134 -12.24 -4.47 8.02
C VAL A 134 -12.93 -4.01 6.74
N SER A 135 -14.15 -3.52 6.87
CA SER A 135 -14.95 -2.98 5.76
C SER A 135 -14.81 -1.47 5.63
N TYR A 136 -14.52 -0.80 6.72
CA TYR A 136 -14.36 0.65 6.76
C TYR A 136 -13.62 1.06 8.04
N VAL A 137 -12.78 2.07 7.96
CA VAL A 137 -12.15 2.67 9.14
C VAL A 137 -11.98 4.17 8.92
N ASP A 138 -12.33 4.95 9.93
CA ASP A 138 -12.21 6.41 9.93
C ASP A 138 -11.91 6.87 11.37
N GLY A 139 -10.69 7.30 11.60
CA GLY A 139 -10.19 7.64 12.92
C GLY A 139 -10.42 6.51 13.94
N ASP A 140 -11.22 6.78 14.95
CA ASP A 140 -11.51 5.83 16.04
C ASP A 140 -12.72 4.93 15.79
N ARG A 141 -13.31 5.00 14.59
CA ARG A 141 -14.47 4.21 14.18
C ARG A 141 -14.08 3.19 13.13
N MET A 142 -14.46 1.94 13.32
CA MET A 142 -14.24 0.87 12.36
C MET A 142 -15.51 0.05 12.16
N VAL A 143 -15.75 -0.39 10.93
CA VAL A 143 -16.79 -1.35 10.58
C VAL A 143 -16.12 -2.65 10.17
N VAL A 144 -16.49 -3.74 10.82
CA VAL A 144 -15.92 -5.07 10.58
C VAL A 144 -17.03 -6.01 10.10
N ILE A 145 -16.79 -6.67 8.97
CA ILE A 145 -17.64 -7.77 8.51
C ILE A 145 -17.32 -8.99 9.39
N VAL A 146 -18.35 -9.53 10.03
CA VAL A 146 -18.24 -10.68 10.91
C VAL A 146 -19.23 -11.77 10.52
N PRO A 147 -18.92 -13.07 10.74
CA PRO A 147 -19.88 -14.14 10.53
C PRO A 147 -21.08 -13.98 11.47
N GLU A 148 -22.31 -14.07 10.91
CA GLU A 148 -23.56 -13.81 11.63
C GLU A 148 -23.72 -14.65 12.91
N GLY A 149 -23.25 -15.90 12.89
CA GLY A 149 -23.36 -16.82 14.03
C GLY A 149 -22.53 -16.43 15.28
N HIS A 150 -21.59 -15.49 15.15
CA HIS A 150 -20.66 -15.10 16.22
C HIS A 150 -20.92 -13.69 16.79
N VAL A 151 -21.95 -13.02 16.32
CA VAL A 151 -22.28 -11.64 16.76
C VAL A 151 -22.62 -11.60 18.24
N LEU A 152 -23.37 -12.59 18.73
CA LEU A 152 -23.70 -12.71 20.14
C LEU A 152 -22.47 -12.91 21.01
N ASP A 153 -21.45 -13.61 20.52
CA ASP A 153 -20.19 -13.80 21.24
C ASP A 153 -19.47 -12.47 21.50
N ILE A 154 -19.62 -11.49 20.59
CA ILE A 154 -19.04 -10.16 20.75
C ILE A 154 -19.89 -9.29 21.69
N GLN A 155 -21.23 -9.33 21.55
CA GLN A 155 -22.17 -8.42 22.22
C GLN A 155 -22.62 -8.88 23.62
N SER A 156 -22.58 -10.18 23.92
CA SER A 156 -23.29 -10.75 25.08
C SER A 156 -22.50 -10.85 26.38
N SER A 157 -21.29 -10.31 26.49
CA SER A 157 -20.43 -10.48 27.65
C SER A 157 -20.17 -9.19 28.41
N GLU A 158 -20.18 -9.27 29.74
CA GLU A 158 -19.76 -8.19 30.64
C GLU A 158 -18.27 -7.87 30.57
N THR A 159 -17.44 -8.75 29.97
CA THR A 159 -16.02 -8.52 29.81
C THR A 159 -15.71 -7.71 28.54
N PRO A 160 -14.88 -6.66 28.64
CA PRO A 160 -14.49 -5.86 27.49
C PRO A 160 -13.89 -6.70 26.36
N VAL A 161 -14.25 -6.36 25.14
CA VAL A 161 -13.75 -6.98 23.90
C VAL A 161 -12.68 -6.09 23.29
N GLY A 162 -11.69 -6.68 22.69
CA GLY A 162 -10.70 -6.03 21.83
C GLY A 162 -10.70 -6.61 20.44
N VAL A 163 -10.04 -5.90 19.52
CA VAL A 163 -9.78 -6.34 18.15
C VAL A 163 -8.32 -6.13 17.82
N GLN A 164 -7.71 -7.05 17.11
CA GLN A 164 -6.35 -6.89 16.58
C GLN A 164 -6.24 -7.34 15.13
N LEU A 165 -5.24 -6.83 14.43
CA LEU A 165 -4.90 -7.30 13.09
C LEU A 165 -4.56 -8.79 13.13
N SER A 166 -5.00 -9.51 12.11
CA SER A 166 -4.69 -10.92 11.87
C SER A 166 -3.82 -11.08 10.64
N PHE A 167 -3.23 -12.25 10.49
CA PHE A 167 -2.44 -12.58 9.30
C PHE A 167 -3.33 -12.70 8.06
N ASP A 168 -2.92 -12.08 6.96
CA ASP A 168 -3.68 -12.11 5.69
C ASP A 168 -3.38 -13.39 4.90
N GLU A 169 -4.02 -14.50 5.28
CA GLU A 169 -3.94 -15.75 4.51
C GLU A 169 -4.65 -15.67 3.17
N THR A 170 -5.70 -14.86 3.06
CA THR A 170 -6.58 -14.83 1.88
C THR A 170 -5.84 -14.35 0.65
N SER A 171 -5.00 -13.33 0.78
CA SER A 171 -4.18 -12.84 -0.34
C SER A 171 -3.22 -13.90 -0.85
N TYR A 172 -2.58 -14.66 0.05
CA TYR A 172 -1.69 -15.76 -0.34
C TYR A 172 -2.44 -16.90 -1.02
N GLN A 173 -3.58 -17.33 -0.47
CA GLN A 173 -4.40 -18.36 -1.09
C GLN A 173 -4.86 -17.96 -2.50
N THR A 174 -5.23 -16.70 -2.67
CA THR A 174 -5.62 -16.15 -3.98
C THR A 174 -4.47 -16.21 -4.99
N MET A 175 -3.24 -15.87 -4.56
CA MET A 175 -2.05 -15.98 -5.41
C MET A 175 -1.70 -17.44 -5.75
N PHE A 176 -1.81 -18.36 -4.79
CA PHE A 176 -1.61 -19.79 -5.03
C PHE A 176 -2.64 -20.37 -6.02
N ASP A 177 -3.92 -19.99 -5.90
CA ASP A 177 -4.96 -20.38 -6.84
C ASP A 177 -4.67 -19.85 -8.25
N ALA A 178 -4.27 -18.58 -8.37
CA ALA A 178 -3.90 -17.99 -9.64
C ALA A 178 -2.74 -18.74 -10.31
N LEU A 179 -1.66 -19.02 -9.58
CA LEU A 179 -0.54 -19.80 -10.10
C LEU A 179 -0.94 -21.21 -10.49
N ALA A 180 -1.74 -21.90 -9.67
CA ALA A 180 -2.22 -23.24 -9.97
C ALA A 180 -3.01 -23.29 -11.30
N ARG A 181 -3.91 -22.32 -11.51
CA ARG A 181 -4.71 -22.21 -12.74
C ARG A 181 -3.85 -21.91 -13.96
N VAL A 182 -2.87 -21.02 -13.83
CA VAL A 182 -1.96 -20.67 -14.92
C VAL A 182 -1.06 -21.86 -15.29
N ILE A 183 -0.53 -22.58 -14.32
CA ILE A 183 0.28 -23.78 -14.53
C ILE A 183 -0.54 -24.87 -15.25
N ALA A 184 -1.80 -25.07 -14.83
CA ALA A 184 -2.68 -26.07 -15.39
C ALA A 184 -3.27 -25.70 -16.75
N ALA A 185 -3.18 -24.45 -17.18
CA ALA A 185 -3.78 -23.95 -18.43
C ALA A 185 -3.21 -24.67 -19.66
N LYS A 186 -4.09 -25.10 -20.57
CA LYS A 186 -3.74 -25.76 -21.82
C LYS A 186 -4.62 -25.25 -22.97
N GLY A 187 -4.01 -24.95 -24.12
CA GLY A 187 -4.73 -24.63 -25.36
C GLY A 187 -5.61 -23.37 -25.33
N ASN A 188 -5.42 -22.49 -24.35
CA ASN A 188 -6.18 -21.25 -24.21
C ASN A 188 -5.28 -20.01 -24.16
N ARG A 189 -5.88 -18.82 -24.19
CA ARG A 189 -5.15 -17.54 -24.19
C ARG A 189 -4.21 -17.40 -22.98
N MET A 190 -4.60 -17.87 -21.80
CA MET A 190 -3.77 -17.84 -20.59
C MET A 190 -2.50 -18.72 -20.75
N ALA A 191 -2.65 -19.91 -21.34
CA ALA A 191 -1.49 -20.78 -21.64
C ALA A 191 -0.55 -20.13 -22.66
N TYR A 192 -1.11 -19.46 -23.67
CA TYR A 192 -0.34 -18.72 -24.66
C TYR A 192 0.45 -17.58 -24.02
N LEU A 193 -0.20 -16.71 -23.23
CA LEU A 193 0.47 -15.59 -22.54
C LEU A 193 1.54 -16.09 -21.55
N ARG A 194 1.25 -17.17 -20.80
CA ARG A 194 2.23 -17.81 -19.94
C ARG A 194 3.50 -18.18 -20.72
N ASN A 195 3.36 -18.87 -21.84
CA ASN A 195 4.50 -19.31 -22.62
C ASN A 195 5.23 -18.13 -23.28
N LEU A 196 4.50 -17.15 -23.76
CA LEU A 196 5.03 -15.92 -24.32
C LEU A 196 5.89 -15.15 -23.30
N PHE A 197 5.44 -15.06 -22.05
CA PHE A 197 6.13 -14.29 -20.98
C PHE A 197 7.37 -14.97 -20.41
N TYR A 198 7.64 -16.22 -20.85
CA TYR A 198 8.85 -16.98 -20.50
C TYR A 198 9.70 -17.37 -21.71
N SER A 199 9.44 -16.81 -22.85
CA SER A 199 10.18 -17.06 -24.09
C SER A 199 10.63 -15.75 -24.74
N THR A 200 11.59 -15.85 -25.63
CA THR A 200 12.04 -14.71 -26.49
C THR A 200 11.18 -14.50 -27.71
N THR A 201 10.14 -15.34 -27.91
CA THR A 201 9.19 -15.20 -29.02
C THR A 201 8.62 -13.79 -29.07
N PRO A 202 8.64 -13.08 -30.22
CA PRO A 202 8.08 -11.75 -30.34
C PRO A 202 6.59 -11.74 -30.00
N ALA A 203 6.16 -10.68 -29.30
CA ALA A 203 4.73 -10.44 -29.05
C ALA A 203 4.05 -9.95 -30.34
N GLU A 204 2.80 -10.37 -30.54
CA GLU A 204 2.02 -9.95 -31.70
C GLU A 204 1.54 -8.49 -31.56
N ARG A 205 1.36 -7.85 -32.72
CA ARG A 205 0.93 -6.45 -32.81
C ARG A 205 -0.15 -6.29 -33.88
N PHE A 206 -1.03 -5.33 -33.67
CA PHE A 206 -1.92 -4.80 -34.70
C PHE A 206 -1.15 -3.85 -35.62
N SER A 207 -1.63 -3.69 -36.86
CA SER A 207 -1.06 -2.77 -37.84
C SER A 207 -2.10 -1.73 -38.22
N PHE A 208 -1.91 -0.49 -37.77
CA PHE A 208 -2.66 0.69 -38.19
C PHE A 208 -1.80 1.95 -38.00
N GLU A 209 -2.24 3.06 -38.59
CA GLU A 209 -1.50 4.31 -38.51
C GLU A 209 -1.40 4.85 -37.09
N ALA A 210 -0.29 5.51 -36.77
CA ALA A 210 -0.07 6.16 -35.49
C ALA A 210 -1.06 7.31 -35.29
N MET A 211 -1.65 7.36 -34.10
CA MET A 211 -2.52 8.47 -33.70
C MET A 211 -1.70 9.61 -33.13
N ARG A 212 -2.20 10.84 -33.32
CA ARG A 212 -1.60 12.06 -32.80
C ARG A 212 -2.34 12.58 -31.60
N PHE A 213 -1.57 12.94 -30.56
CA PHE A 213 -2.08 13.47 -29.30
C PHE A 213 -1.34 14.79 -28.96
N PRO A 214 -1.81 15.94 -29.49
CA PRO A 214 -1.09 17.22 -29.35
C PRO A 214 -0.84 17.68 -27.92
N TRP A 215 -1.60 17.15 -26.96
CA TRP A 215 -1.48 17.43 -25.52
C TRP A 215 -0.49 16.51 -24.78
N LEU A 216 0.06 15.50 -25.46
CA LEU A 216 1.09 14.60 -24.92
C LEU A 216 2.47 14.98 -25.48
N ASN A 217 3.51 14.74 -24.69
CA ASN A 217 4.87 14.81 -25.23
C ASN A 217 5.17 13.59 -26.12
N ALA A 218 6.25 13.66 -26.89
CA ALA A 218 6.60 12.64 -27.87
C ALA A 218 6.73 11.22 -27.28
N SER A 219 7.29 11.08 -26.08
CA SER A 219 7.44 9.78 -25.43
C SER A 219 6.11 9.23 -24.89
N GLN A 220 5.23 10.09 -24.41
CA GLN A 220 3.88 9.74 -24.00
C GLN A 220 3.01 9.34 -25.21
N GLU A 221 3.03 10.15 -26.29
CA GLU A 221 2.34 9.83 -27.54
C GLU A 221 2.79 8.47 -28.10
N LYS A 222 4.10 8.23 -28.10
CA LYS A 222 4.66 6.94 -28.50
C LYS A 222 4.13 5.82 -27.61
N ALA A 223 4.13 5.98 -26.28
CA ALA A 223 3.65 4.95 -25.35
C ALA A 223 2.18 4.62 -25.57
N VAL A 224 1.32 5.62 -25.80
CA VAL A 224 -0.09 5.38 -26.12
C VAL A 224 -0.23 4.58 -27.40
N ASN A 225 0.48 4.95 -28.47
CA ASN A 225 0.45 4.21 -29.74
C ASN A 225 0.96 2.77 -29.59
N GLU A 226 2.03 2.55 -28.83
CA GLU A 226 2.56 1.20 -28.56
C GLU A 226 1.55 0.34 -27.80
N ILE A 227 0.81 0.92 -26.85
CA ILE A 227 -0.30 0.24 -26.16
C ILE A 227 -1.41 -0.13 -27.15
N LEU A 228 -1.81 0.78 -28.01
CA LEU A 228 -2.88 0.53 -28.98
C LEU A 228 -2.50 -0.55 -30.01
N TRP A 229 -1.23 -0.58 -30.42
CA TRP A 229 -0.72 -1.61 -31.35
C TRP A 229 -0.50 -2.96 -30.68
N ALA A 230 -0.32 -3.04 -29.36
CA ALA A 230 -0.07 -4.30 -28.69
C ALA A 230 -1.30 -5.23 -28.80
N LYS A 231 -1.09 -6.44 -29.29
CA LYS A 231 -2.08 -7.51 -29.29
C LYS A 231 -1.92 -8.41 -28.07
N ASP A 232 -0.70 -8.58 -27.58
CA ASP A 232 -0.37 -9.42 -26.44
C ASP A 232 0.00 -8.60 -25.20
N VAL A 233 1.07 -7.82 -25.30
CA VAL A 233 1.62 -7.07 -24.17
C VAL A 233 2.31 -5.78 -24.61
N ALA A 234 2.12 -4.72 -23.83
CA ALA A 234 2.93 -3.50 -23.88
C ALA A 234 3.35 -3.09 -22.47
N ILE A 235 4.50 -2.46 -22.35
CA ILE A 235 5.09 -2.05 -21.07
C ILE A 235 5.44 -0.56 -21.16
N VAL A 236 4.87 0.22 -20.25
CA VAL A 236 5.21 1.63 -20.05
C VAL A 236 6.18 1.73 -18.89
N HIS A 237 7.44 1.96 -19.20
CA HIS A 237 8.46 2.28 -18.19
C HIS A 237 8.39 3.77 -17.90
N GLY A 238 7.85 4.13 -16.76
CA GLY A 238 7.59 5.50 -16.33
C GLY A 238 8.46 5.93 -15.16
N PRO A 239 9.64 6.51 -15.38
CA PRO A 239 10.45 7.12 -14.35
C PRO A 239 9.68 8.17 -13.55
N PRO A 240 10.20 8.59 -12.36
CA PRO A 240 9.52 9.57 -11.52
C PRO A 240 9.21 10.88 -12.26
N GLY A 241 7.98 11.35 -12.10
CA GLY A 241 7.56 12.65 -12.67
C GLY A 241 7.32 12.69 -14.17
N THR A 242 7.38 11.56 -14.89
CA THR A 242 7.21 11.51 -16.36
C THR A 242 5.77 11.46 -16.86
N GLY A 243 4.79 11.55 -15.94
CA GLY A 243 3.37 11.52 -16.32
C GLY A 243 2.84 10.15 -16.71
N LYS A 244 3.36 9.08 -16.07
CA LYS A 244 2.89 7.69 -16.27
C LYS A 244 1.36 7.58 -16.19
N THR A 245 0.74 8.12 -15.13
CA THR A 245 -0.71 8.08 -14.95
C THR A 245 -1.46 8.81 -16.04
N THR A 246 -0.98 10.00 -16.47
CA THR A 246 -1.57 10.75 -17.58
C THR A 246 -1.53 9.94 -18.87
N THR A 247 -0.41 9.29 -19.15
CA THR A 247 -0.24 8.41 -20.32
C THR A 247 -1.19 7.22 -20.28
N LEU A 248 -1.33 6.56 -19.11
CA LEU A 248 -2.24 5.43 -18.95
C LEU A 248 -3.70 5.84 -19.10
N VAL A 249 -4.10 6.96 -18.51
CA VAL A 249 -5.48 7.47 -18.61
C VAL A 249 -5.83 7.75 -20.08
N GLU A 250 -4.92 8.33 -20.85
CA GLU A 250 -5.12 8.53 -22.28
C GLU A 250 -5.23 7.19 -23.03
N ALA A 251 -4.30 6.27 -22.77
CA ALA A 251 -4.32 4.94 -23.40
C ALA A 251 -5.59 4.16 -23.07
N ILE A 252 -6.09 4.25 -21.83
CA ILE A 252 -7.36 3.62 -21.42
C ILE A 252 -8.52 4.25 -22.18
N ASN A 253 -8.57 5.59 -22.25
CA ASN A 253 -9.62 6.30 -22.97
C ASN A 253 -9.66 5.89 -24.44
N GLU A 254 -8.51 5.85 -25.12
CA GLU A 254 -8.40 5.42 -26.52
C GLU A 254 -8.72 3.94 -26.71
N THR A 255 -8.36 3.08 -25.75
CA THR A 255 -8.74 1.66 -25.78
C THR A 255 -10.26 1.49 -25.70
N LEU A 256 -10.94 2.30 -24.89
CA LEU A 256 -12.39 2.29 -24.74
C LEU A 256 -13.15 2.77 -26.00
N MET A 257 -12.47 3.40 -26.98
CA MET A 257 -13.06 3.65 -28.30
C MET A 257 -13.21 2.37 -29.14
N ARG A 258 -12.49 1.31 -28.77
CA ARG A 258 -12.46 0.02 -29.48
C ARG A 258 -13.03 -1.13 -28.65
N GLU A 259 -13.01 -1.01 -27.34
CA GLU A 259 -13.47 -2.02 -26.40
C GLU A 259 -14.61 -1.48 -25.54
N SER A 260 -15.58 -2.33 -25.23
CA SER A 260 -16.72 -1.92 -24.40
C SER A 260 -16.32 -1.67 -22.95
N GLN A 261 -15.35 -2.43 -22.45
CA GLN A 261 -14.96 -2.40 -21.05
C GLN A 261 -13.51 -2.88 -20.87
N VAL A 262 -12.76 -2.26 -19.98
CA VAL A 262 -11.40 -2.68 -19.58
C VAL A 262 -11.31 -2.93 -18.07
N LEU A 263 -10.35 -3.78 -17.68
CA LEU A 263 -9.97 -4.00 -16.29
C LEU A 263 -8.72 -3.17 -15.95
N VAL A 264 -8.78 -2.39 -14.89
CA VAL A 264 -7.64 -1.59 -14.40
C VAL A 264 -7.29 -2.03 -12.99
N CYS A 265 -6.04 -2.45 -12.79
CA CYS A 265 -5.56 -2.95 -11.51
C CYS A 265 -4.28 -2.24 -11.06
N ALA A 266 -4.05 -2.22 -9.77
CA ALA A 266 -2.78 -1.83 -9.17
C ALA A 266 -2.52 -2.62 -7.88
N GLN A 267 -1.28 -2.57 -7.38
CA GLN A 267 -0.90 -3.27 -6.16
C GLN A 267 -1.60 -2.70 -4.92
N SER A 268 -1.72 -1.37 -4.82
CA SER A 268 -2.30 -0.69 -3.66
C SER A 268 -3.66 -0.06 -3.98
N ASN A 269 -4.51 0.06 -2.96
CA ASN A 269 -5.78 0.80 -3.08
C ASN A 269 -5.54 2.26 -3.49
N MET A 270 -4.50 2.90 -2.95
CA MET A 270 -4.19 4.30 -3.26
C MET A 270 -3.88 4.51 -4.75
N ALA A 271 -3.14 3.59 -5.37
CA ALA A 271 -2.84 3.66 -6.80
C ALA A 271 -4.10 3.44 -7.65
N VAL A 272 -4.96 2.48 -7.26
CA VAL A 272 -6.26 2.26 -7.93
C VAL A 272 -7.15 3.48 -7.83
N ASP A 273 -7.26 4.07 -6.65
CA ASP A 273 -8.10 5.24 -6.40
C ASP A 273 -7.62 6.45 -7.21
N TRP A 274 -6.29 6.66 -7.26
CA TRP A 274 -5.68 7.75 -8.02
C TRP A 274 -5.95 7.66 -9.53
N ILE A 275 -5.73 6.49 -10.15
CA ILE A 275 -6.01 6.31 -11.58
C ILE A 275 -7.52 6.39 -11.86
N SER A 276 -8.34 5.85 -10.98
CA SER A 276 -9.80 5.92 -11.09
C SER A 276 -10.31 7.35 -11.05
N GLU A 277 -9.80 8.18 -10.14
CA GLU A 277 -10.15 9.59 -10.05
C GLU A 277 -9.82 10.34 -11.35
N LYS A 278 -8.64 10.09 -11.92
CA LYS A 278 -8.22 10.70 -13.19
C LYS A 278 -9.10 10.26 -14.37
N LEU A 279 -9.55 9.01 -14.39
CA LEU A 279 -10.49 8.52 -15.40
C LEU A 279 -11.86 9.17 -15.25
N VAL A 280 -12.37 9.29 -14.02
CA VAL A 280 -13.63 9.99 -13.73
C VAL A 280 -13.55 11.46 -14.12
N ASP A 281 -12.44 12.14 -13.88
CA ASP A 281 -12.20 13.53 -14.33
C ASP A 281 -12.27 13.69 -15.85
N ARG A 282 -11.99 12.63 -16.61
CA ARG A 282 -12.15 12.55 -18.08
C ARG A 282 -13.56 12.11 -18.52
N GLY A 283 -14.51 11.95 -17.58
CA GLY A 283 -15.89 11.53 -17.86
C GLY A 283 -16.04 10.03 -18.12
N VAL A 284 -15.04 9.21 -17.82
CA VAL A 284 -15.12 7.76 -17.95
C VAL A 284 -15.93 7.18 -16.80
N ASN A 285 -16.90 6.32 -17.09
CA ASN A 285 -17.69 5.62 -16.08
C ASN A 285 -16.89 4.47 -15.46
N VAL A 286 -16.36 4.70 -14.25
CA VAL A 286 -15.55 3.74 -13.49
C VAL A 286 -16.42 3.02 -12.46
N LEU A 287 -16.29 1.71 -12.34
CA LEU A 287 -16.83 0.90 -11.24
C LEU A 287 -15.66 0.40 -10.38
N ARG A 288 -15.57 0.92 -9.17
CA ARG A 288 -14.54 0.54 -8.20
C ARG A 288 -14.97 -0.66 -7.38
N ILE A 289 -14.25 -1.77 -7.50
CA ILE A 289 -14.45 -2.97 -6.69
C ILE A 289 -13.57 -2.87 -5.44
N GLY A 290 -14.20 -2.89 -4.27
CA GLY A 290 -13.59 -2.63 -2.98
C GLY A 290 -13.70 -1.15 -2.56
N ASN A 291 -13.48 -0.87 -1.28
CA ASN A 291 -13.62 0.49 -0.75
C ASN A 291 -12.34 1.30 -0.91
N PRO A 292 -12.43 2.60 -1.24
CA PRO A 292 -11.29 3.51 -1.28
C PRO A 292 -10.62 3.65 0.09
N THR A 293 -9.30 3.76 0.13
CA THR A 293 -8.52 3.96 1.37
C THR A 293 -8.65 5.35 1.96
N ARG A 294 -8.95 6.33 1.12
CA ARG A 294 -9.25 7.69 1.55
C ARG A 294 -10.64 8.06 1.05
N VAL A 295 -11.46 8.49 1.97
CA VAL A 295 -12.80 8.99 1.69
C VAL A 295 -12.65 10.32 0.93
N ASN A 296 -12.38 10.23 -0.37
CA ASN A 296 -12.73 11.28 -1.27
C ASN A 296 -14.21 11.06 -1.60
N ASP A 297 -15.09 11.94 -1.14
CA ASP A 297 -16.53 11.84 -1.35
C ASP A 297 -16.87 11.61 -2.82
N LYS A 298 -16.05 12.14 -3.74
CA LYS A 298 -16.17 11.94 -5.17
C LYS A 298 -16.05 10.48 -5.58
N MET A 299 -15.06 9.73 -5.05
CA MET A 299 -14.82 8.33 -5.43
C MET A 299 -15.77 7.34 -4.74
N LEU A 300 -16.33 7.69 -3.59
CA LEU A 300 -17.32 6.84 -2.91
C LEU A 300 -18.54 6.54 -3.81
N GLY A 301 -19.01 7.52 -4.57
CA GLY A 301 -20.13 7.34 -5.50
C GLY A 301 -19.85 6.36 -6.64
N PHE A 302 -18.58 6.04 -6.91
CA PHE A 302 -18.14 5.10 -7.96
C PHE A 302 -17.85 3.70 -7.44
N THR A 303 -18.00 3.45 -6.14
CA THR A 303 -17.85 2.11 -5.57
C THR A 303 -19.05 1.24 -5.91
N TYR A 304 -18.81 -0.07 -6.05
CA TYR A 304 -19.87 -1.04 -6.31
C TYR A 304 -20.96 -0.96 -5.25
N GLU A 305 -20.59 -0.91 -3.98
CA GLU A 305 -21.54 -0.89 -2.86
C GLU A 305 -22.47 0.31 -2.93
N ARG A 306 -21.94 1.51 -3.18
CA ARG A 306 -22.74 2.73 -3.27
C ARG A 306 -23.66 2.75 -4.50
N ARG A 307 -23.16 2.28 -5.65
CA ARG A 307 -24.01 2.15 -6.85
C ARG A 307 -25.09 1.11 -6.66
N PHE A 308 -24.78 0.01 -6.01
CA PHE A 308 -25.76 -1.03 -5.69
C PHE A 308 -26.86 -0.51 -4.77
N GLU A 309 -26.51 0.25 -3.72
CA GLU A 309 -27.43 0.87 -2.79
C GLU A 309 -28.26 2.01 -3.43
N ALA A 310 -27.70 2.73 -4.39
CA ALA A 310 -28.37 3.82 -5.09
C ALA A 310 -29.31 3.32 -6.22
N HIS A 311 -29.28 2.04 -6.57
CA HIS A 311 -30.10 1.48 -7.63
C HIS A 311 -31.59 1.50 -7.26
N ALA A 312 -32.46 1.79 -8.25
CA ALA A 312 -33.91 1.91 -8.05
C ALA A 312 -34.56 0.66 -7.44
N ASP A 313 -34.06 -0.52 -7.76
CA ASP A 313 -34.56 -1.79 -7.24
C ASP A 313 -34.01 -2.19 -5.87
N TYR A 314 -33.00 -1.50 -5.36
CA TYR A 314 -32.37 -1.86 -4.10
C TYR A 314 -33.33 -1.84 -2.90
N PRO A 315 -34.22 -0.84 -2.72
CA PRO A 315 -35.19 -0.84 -1.63
C PRO A 315 -36.07 -2.09 -1.61
N GLN A 316 -36.51 -2.55 -2.78
CA GLN A 316 -37.31 -3.79 -2.90
C GLN A 316 -36.47 -5.04 -2.53
N LEU A 317 -35.26 -5.12 -3.03
CA LEU A 317 -34.33 -6.21 -2.68
C LEU A 317 -34.05 -6.25 -1.18
N TRP A 318 -33.80 -5.08 -0.58
CA TRP A 318 -33.54 -4.96 0.85
C TRP A 318 -34.73 -5.42 1.70
N ALA A 319 -35.94 -5.02 1.32
CA ALA A 319 -37.17 -5.45 2.00
C ALA A 319 -37.36 -6.99 1.90
N ILE A 320 -37.10 -7.60 0.75
CA ILE A 320 -37.18 -9.05 0.55
C ILE A 320 -36.12 -9.75 1.40
N ARG A 321 -34.88 -9.28 1.40
CA ARG A 321 -33.78 -9.83 2.23
C ARG A 321 -34.11 -9.73 3.73
N LYS A 322 -34.74 -8.64 4.16
CA LYS A 322 -35.23 -8.49 5.53
C LYS A 322 -36.31 -9.52 5.86
N ALA A 323 -37.32 -9.69 5.00
CA ALA A 323 -38.36 -10.69 5.16
C ALA A 323 -37.81 -12.15 5.22
N ILE A 324 -36.79 -12.48 4.41
CA ILE A 324 -36.09 -13.76 4.46
C ILE A 324 -35.42 -13.98 5.83
N ARG A 325 -34.75 -12.94 6.37
CA ARG A 325 -34.10 -13.04 7.69
C ARG A 325 -35.11 -13.23 8.81
N GLU A 326 -36.21 -12.47 8.81
CA GLU A 326 -37.31 -12.60 9.78
C GLU A 326 -37.94 -13.99 9.75
N LEU A 327 -38.19 -14.54 8.54
CA LEU A 327 -38.69 -15.91 8.38
C LEU A 327 -37.69 -16.96 8.92
N ARG A 328 -36.38 -16.77 8.69
CA ARG A 328 -35.37 -17.70 9.22
C ARG A 328 -35.33 -17.75 10.75
N GLN A 329 -35.65 -16.64 11.43
CA GLN A 329 -35.67 -16.55 12.88
C GLN A 329 -36.89 -17.23 13.49
N GLN A 330 -37.95 -17.49 12.72
CA GLN A 330 -39.14 -18.21 13.20
C GLN A 330 -38.79 -19.68 13.50
N LYS A 331 -38.95 -20.08 14.77
CA LYS A 331 -38.65 -21.44 15.22
C LYS A 331 -39.81 -22.45 15.06
N LYS A 332 -41.03 -21.93 14.85
CA LYS A 332 -42.27 -22.74 14.71
C LYS A 332 -42.92 -22.50 13.33
N GLY A 333 -43.64 -23.53 12.82
CA GLY A 333 -44.43 -23.40 11.58
C GLY A 333 -43.63 -23.55 10.29
N ARG A 334 -42.60 -24.39 10.25
CA ARG A 334 -41.84 -24.73 9.01
C ARG A 334 -42.56 -25.80 8.23
N ASP A 335 -43.79 -25.50 7.78
CA ASP A 335 -44.59 -26.32 6.93
C ASP A 335 -44.24 -26.13 5.41
N GLU A 336 -44.96 -26.82 4.52
CA GLU A 336 -44.75 -26.73 3.08
C GLU A 336 -45.00 -25.29 2.56
N ARG A 337 -45.96 -24.58 3.13
CA ARG A 337 -46.25 -23.17 2.78
C ARG A 337 -45.10 -22.25 3.14
N PHE A 338 -44.45 -22.49 4.29
CA PHE A 338 -43.26 -21.77 4.70
C PHE A 338 -42.11 -21.97 3.70
N HIS A 339 -41.88 -23.22 3.27
CA HIS A 339 -40.82 -23.53 2.28
C HIS A 339 -41.12 -22.90 0.92
N GLN A 340 -42.33 -22.98 0.45
CA GLN A 340 -42.76 -22.33 -0.80
C GLN A 340 -42.58 -20.79 -0.74
N LYS A 341 -42.99 -20.16 0.37
CA LYS A 341 -42.82 -18.71 0.58
C LYS A 341 -41.33 -18.33 0.61
N MET A 342 -40.52 -19.10 1.30
CA MET A 342 -39.09 -18.90 1.40
C MET A 342 -38.42 -18.98 0.01
N GLU A 343 -38.74 -20.01 -0.79
CA GLU A 343 -38.20 -20.19 -2.14
C GLU A 343 -38.63 -19.07 -3.11
N ARG A 344 -39.89 -18.62 -3.04
CA ARG A 344 -40.35 -17.46 -3.83
C ARG A 344 -39.59 -16.18 -3.48
N LEU A 345 -39.36 -15.92 -2.21
CA LEU A 345 -38.60 -14.74 -1.77
C LEU A 345 -37.12 -14.82 -2.20
N LYS A 346 -36.50 -15.98 -2.07
CA LYS A 346 -35.11 -16.19 -2.51
C LYS A 346 -34.97 -16.00 -4.02
N SER A 347 -35.88 -16.59 -4.83
CA SER A 347 -35.88 -16.44 -6.27
C SER A 347 -36.05 -14.99 -6.69
N ARG A 348 -37.00 -14.27 -6.08
CA ARG A 348 -37.19 -12.85 -6.36
C ARG A 348 -35.99 -11.99 -5.96
N ALA A 349 -35.36 -12.28 -4.81
CA ALA A 349 -34.13 -11.59 -4.39
C ALA A 349 -33.00 -11.83 -5.40
N ALA A 350 -32.83 -13.07 -5.87
CA ALA A 350 -31.81 -13.41 -6.85
C ALA A 350 -32.04 -12.70 -8.19
N GLU A 351 -33.29 -12.65 -8.68
CA GLU A 351 -33.64 -11.91 -9.90
C GLU A 351 -33.27 -10.43 -9.81
N LEU A 352 -33.65 -9.78 -8.70
CA LEU A 352 -33.34 -8.36 -8.47
C LEU A 352 -31.83 -8.13 -8.38
N GLU A 353 -31.11 -8.99 -7.66
CA GLU A 353 -29.65 -8.92 -7.54
C GLU A 353 -28.96 -9.07 -8.89
N ILE A 354 -29.39 -10.01 -9.72
CA ILE A 354 -28.87 -10.21 -11.08
C ILE A 354 -29.15 -8.98 -11.94
N ARG A 355 -30.35 -8.41 -11.88
CA ARG A 355 -30.71 -7.22 -12.66
C ARG A 355 -29.86 -6.03 -12.25
N ILE A 356 -29.77 -5.70 -10.94
CA ILE A 356 -28.93 -4.62 -10.43
C ILE A 356 -27.47 -4.80 -10.88
N ASN A 357 -26.93 -6.00 -10.73
CA ASN A 357 -25.56 -6.29 -11.16
C ASN A 357 -25.36 -6.12 -12.66
N THR A 358 -26.33 -6.59 -13.47
CA THR A 358 -26.24 -6.47 -14.93
C THR A 358 -26.23 -5.00 -15.37
N GLU A 359 -27.07 -4.17 -14.78
CA GLU A 359 -27.15 -2.74 -15.09
C GLU A 359 -25.88 -2.01 -14.65
N ILE A 360 -25.43 -2.17 -13.38
CA ILE A 360 -24.22 -1.52 -12.85
C ILE A 360 -22.98 -1.86 -13.68
N PHE A 361 -22.80 -3.15 -13.99
CA PHE A 361 -21.65 -3.58 -14.79
C PHE A 361 -21.79 -3.20 -16.26
N GLY A 362 -23.02 -3.16 -16.80
CA GLY A 362 -23.29 -2.74 -18.17
C GLY A 362 -22.99 -1.26 -18.42
N GLU A 363 -23.22 -0.42 -17.45
CA GLU A 363 -22.93 1.03 -17.52
C GLU A 363 -21.43 1.32 -17.37
N ALA A 364 -20.70 0.48 -16.64
CA ALA A 364 -19.28 0.73 -16.36
C ALA A 364 -18.42 0.49 -17.59
N ARG A 365 -17.54 1.44 -17.91
CA ARG A 365 -16.54 1.33 -18.98
C ARG A 365 -15.20 0.81 -18.45
N VAL A 366 -14.88 1.13 -17.19
CA VAL A 366 -13.69 0.67 -16.48
C VAL A 366 -14.11 -0.03 -15.21
N ILE A 367 -13.61 -1.25 -15.02
CA ILE A 367 -13.67 -1.94 -13.74
C ILE A 367 -12.30 -1.75 -13.07
N ALA A 368 -12.28 -1.16 -11.88
CA ALA A 368 -11.05 -0.85 -11.16
C ALA A 368 -10.97 -1.64 -9.85
N SER A 369 -9.83 -2.29 -9.59
CA SER A 369 -9.60 -3.06 -8.37
C SER A 369 -8.12 -3.17 -8.03
N THR A 370 -7.78 -3.59 -6.80
CA THR A 370 -6.43 -4.08 -6.52
C THR A 370 -6.19 -5.42 -7.26
N LEU A 371 -4.92 -5.83 -7.39
CA LEU A 371 -4.58 -7.12 -8.01
C LEU A 371 -5.32 -8.28 -7.33
N VAL A 372 -5.28 -8.35 -6.00
CA VAL A 372 -6.01 -9.38 -5.23
C VAL A 372 -7.52 -9.16 -5.33
N GLY A 373 -7.98 -7.90 -5.35
CA GLY A 373 -9.39 -7.55 -5.53
C GLY A 373 -9.98 -8.04 -6.86
N ALA A 374 -9.16 -8.26 -7.89
CA ALA A 374 -9.60 -8.87 -9.15
C ALA A 374 -10.07 -10.33 -9.00
N ALA A 375 -9.83 -10.97 -7.87
CA ALA A 375 -10.41 -12.29 -7.55
C ALA A 375 -11.80 -12.20 -6.92
N HIS A 376 -12.33 -11.00 -6.66
CA HIS A 376 -13.61 -10.83 -6.00
C HIS A 376 -14.74 -11.56 -6.76
N ARG A 377 -15.67 -12.17 -6.03
CA ARG A 377 -16.79 -12.95 -6.58
C ARG A 377 -17.63 -12.21 -7.63
N LEU A 378 -17.75 -10.87 -7.52
CA LEU A 378 -18.46 -10.05 -8.50
C LEU A 378 -17.83 -10.09 -9.90
N LEU A 379 -16.56 -10.43 -10.00
CA LEU A 379 -15.82 -10.58 -11.26
C LEU A 379 -15.75 -12.04 -11.73
N GLU A 380 -16.36 -12.97 -11.00
CA GLU A 380 -16.39 -14.37 -11.40
C GLU A 380 -17.11 -14.54 -12.75
N GLY A 381 -16.51 -15.32 -13.64
CA GLY A 381 -17.02 -15.52 -15.01
C GLY A 381 -16.79 -14.35 -15.97
N ARG A 382 -16.42 -13.16 -15.50
CA ARG A 382 -16.17 -12.01 -16.39
C ARG A 382 -14.81 -12.10 -17.08
N ARG A 383 -14.77 -11.69 -18.34
CA ARG A 383 -13.58 -11.60 -19.18
C ARG A 383 -13.46 -10.19 -19.74
N PHE A 384 -12.22 -9.76 -19.96
CA PHE A 384 -11.88 -8.47 -20.53
C PHE A 384 -10.94 -8.67 -21.72
N GLU A 385 -11.05 -7.85 -22.74
CA GLU A 385 -10.05 -7.87 -23.80
C GLU A 385 -8.70 -7.36 -23.26
N THR A 386 -8.71 -6.27 -22.52
CA THR A 386 -7.50 -5.64 -22.01
C THR A 386 -7.53 -5.48 -20.48
N VAL A 387 -6.42 -5.84 -19.84
CA VAL A 387 -6.10 -5.45 -18.45
C VAL A 387 -4.94 -4.47 -18.43
N PHE A 388 -5.10 -3.39 -17.68
CA PHE A 388 -4.03 -2.45 -17.33
C PHE A 388 -3.61 -2.72 -15.89
N ILE A 389 -2.30 -2.85 -15.65
CA ILE A 389 -1.73 -3.00 -14.31
C ILE A 389 -0.77 -1.86 -14.07
N ASP A 390 -1.15 -0.92 -13.22
CA ASP A 390 -0.26 0.15 -12.77
C ASP A 390 0.56 -0.30 -11.56
N GLU A 391 1.73 0.32 -11.39
CA GLU A 391 2.72 -0.06 -10.36
C GLU A 391 3.14 -1.55 -10.44
N ALA A 392 3.20 -2.10 -11.65
CA ALA A 392 3.50 -3.52 -11.89
C ALA A 392 4.89 -3.95 -11.39
N ALA A 393 5.83 -3.01 -11.27
CA ALA A 393 7.17 -3.25 -10.72
C ALA A 393 7.18 -3.48 -9.20
N GLN A 394 6.08 -3.21 -8.49
CA GLN A 394 5.95 -3.40 -7.04
C GLN A 394 5.16 -4.66 -6.68
N ALA A 395 4.66 -5.38 -7.67
CA ALA A 395 3.80 -6.53 -7.47
C ALA A 395 4.57 -7.84 -7.65
N LEU A 396 4.34 -8.81 -6.75
CA LEU A 396 4.78 -10.17 -6.97
C LEU A 396 4.15 -10.72 -8.26
N GLU A 397 4.90 -11.50 -9.02
CA GLU A 397 4.39 -12.10 -10.27
C GLU A 397 3.09 -12.87 -10.04
N ALA A 398 3.00 -13.64 -8.95
CA ALA A 398 1.79 -14.38 -8.57
C ALA A 398 0.54 -13.47 -8.45
N ALA A 399 0.70 -12.25 -7.91
CA ALA A 399 -0.39 -11.30 -7.79
C ALA A 399 -0.84 -10.77 -9.17
N CYS A 400 0.09 -10.55 -10.10
CA CYS A 400 -0.23 -10.13 -11.47
C CYS A 400 -1.07 -11.18 -12.20
N TRP A 401 -0.83 -12.46 -11.99
CA TRP A 401 -1.60 -13.53 -12.61
C TRP A 401 -3.08 -13.57 -12.20
N ILE A 402 -3.45 -12.93 -11.10
CA ILE A 402 -4.85 -12.87 -10.66
C ILE A 402 -5.74 -12.14 -11.69
N PRO A 403 -5.48 -10.90 -12.09
CA PRO A 403 -6.24 -10.23 -13.15
C PRO A 403 -5.89 -10.75 -14.56
N LEU A 404 -4.63 -11.15 -14.81
CA LEU A 404 -4.20 -11.63 -16.14
C LEU A 404 -5.05 -12.81 -16.64
N ARG A 405 -5.45 -13.72 -15.73
CA ARG A 405 -6.31 -14.86 -16.09
C ARG A 405 -7.66 -14.46 -16.67
N ARG A 406 -8.04 -13.18 -16.55
CA ARG A 406 -9.32 -12.64 -17.03
C ARG A 406 -9.20 -11.84 -18.32
N ALA A 407 -8.00 -11.66 -18.86
CA ALA A 407 -7.74 -10.78 -19.99
C ALA A 407 -7.05 -11.48 -21.15
N SER A 408 -7.27 -10.95 -22.34
CA SER A 408 -6.61 -11.41 -23.58
C SER A 408 -5.34 -10.64 -23.88
N ARG A 409 -5.27 -9.38 -23.43
CA ARG A 409 -4.17 -8.43 -23.66
C ARG A 409 -3.76 -7.78 -22.34
N VAL A 410 -2.46 -7.53 -22.18
CA VAL A 410 -1.87 -7.07 -20.91
C VAL A 410 -1.06 -5.81 -21.13
N ILE A 411 -1.39 -4.76 -20.42
CA ILE A 411 -0.63 -3.51 -20.39
C ILE A 411 -0.06 -3.34 -18.98
N LEU A 412 1.27 -3.34 -18.89
CA LEU A 412 1.99 -3.13 -17.63
C LEU A 412 2.57 -1.73 -17.60
N ALA A 413 2.42 -1.05 -16.47
CA ALA A 413 3.06 0.22 -16.24
C ALA A 413 3.73 0.24 -14.88
N GLY A 414 4.89 0.87 -14.78
CA GLY A 414 5.66 0.93 -13.54
C GLY A 414 7.07 1.42 -13.77
N ASP A 415 7.89 1.27 -12.76
CA ASP A 415 9.31 1.61 -12.81
C ASP A 415 10.12 0.57 -12.01
N HIS A 416 10.78 -0.34 -12.68
CA HIS A 416 11.60 -1.37 -12.07
C HIS A 416 12.92 -0.85 -11.46
N CYS A 417 13.26 0.41 -11.72
CA CYS A 417 14.37 1.11 -11.07
C CYS A 417 13.95 1.76 -9.73
N GLN A 418 12.68 1.63 -9.34
CA GLN A 418 12.15 1.99 -8.03
C GLN A 418 11.92 0.75 -7.16
N LEU A 419 11.17 0.89 -6.05
CA LEU A 419 11.01 -0.17 -5.07
C LEU A 419 10.43 -1.46 -5.67
N PRO A 420 11.06 -2.60 -5.41
CA PRO A 420 10.50 -3.91 -5.72
C PRO A 420 9.42 -4.31 -4.70
N PRO A 421 8.70 -5.41 -4.92
CA PRO A 421 7.83 -5.98 -3.90
C PRO A 421 8.65 -6.35 -2.64
N THR A 422 8.04 -6.16 -1.48
CA THR A 422 8.67 -6.54 -0.20
C THR A 422 8.65 -8.06 -0.06
N VAL A 423 9.82 -8.66 0.14
CA VAL A 423 10.02 -10.09 0.42
C VAL A 423 10.78 -10.22 1.73
N LYS A 424 10.20 -10.90 2.72
CA LYS A 424 10.78 -11.07 4.06
C LYS A 424 11.66 -12.32 4.17
N SER A 425 11.33 -13.37 3.43
CA SER A 425 12.11 -14.59 3.38
C SER A 425 13.40 -14.37 2.59
N ILE A 426 14.55 -14.45 3.27
CA ILE A 426 15.85 -14.33 2.62
C ILE A 426 16.06 -15.45 1.59
N ALA A 427 15.56 -16.65 1.86
CA ALA A 427 15.63 -17.77 0.93
C ALA A 427 14.79 -17.53 -0.32
N ALA A 428 13.56 -17.02 -0.17
CA ALA A 428 12.69 -16.66 -1.29
C ALA A 428 13.28 -15.51 -2.12
N LEU A 429 13.84 -14.50 -1.46
CA LEU A 429 14.48 -13.36 -2.12
C LEU A 429 15.69 -13.82 -2.96
N LYS A 430 16.59 -14.63 -2.38
CA LYS A 430 17.75 -15.21 -3.09
C LYS A 430 17.31 -16.13 -4.23
N GLY A 431 16.18 -16.82 -4.09
CA GLY A 431 15.58 -17.66 -5.13
C GLY A 431 14.95 -16.89 -6.29
N GLY A 432 14.81 -15.56 -6.16
CA GLY A 432 14.30 -14.68 -7.22
C GLY A 432 12.83 -14.31 -7.09
N LEU A 433 12.18 -14.49 -5.92
CA LEU A 433 10.79 -14.09 -5.71
C LEU A 433 10.57 -12.56 -5.90
N GLY A 434 11.59 -11.77 -5.62
CA GLY A 434 11.55 -10.32 -5.80
C GLY A 434 11.62 -9.84 -7.24
N LYS A 435 11.93 -10.70 -8.22
CA LYS A 435 11.91 -10.36 -9.64
C LYS A 435 10.48 -10.35 -10.14
N THR A 436 9.97 -9.17 -10.48
CA THR A 436 8.58 -8.99 -10.91
C THR A 436 8.35 -9.46 -12.34
N LEU A 437 7.06 -9.67 -12.71
CA LEU A 437 6.69 -9.97 -14.09
C LEU A 437 7.14 -8.85 -15.04
N MET A 438 6.96 -7.58 -14.63
CA MET A 438 7.39 -6.43 -15.42
C MET A 438 8.90 -6.45 -15.66
N GLU A 439 9.71 -6.64 -14.61
CA GLU A 439 11.18 -6.69 -14.72
C GLU A 439 11.64 -7.83 -15.64
N ARG A 440 11.03 -9.01 -15.54
CA ARG A 440 11.27 -10.12 -16.46
C ARG A 440 10.98 -9.73 -17.91
N LEU A 441 9.83 -9.13 -18.16
CA LEU A 441 9.42 -8.78 -19.52
C LEU A 441 10.26 -7.64 -20.11
N VAL A 442 10.73 -6.71 -19.30
CA VAL A 442 11.70 -5.67 -19.73
C VAL A 442 12.97 -6.33 -20.27
N ASP A 443 13.45 -7.38 -19.60
CA ASP A 443 14.66 -8.11 -20.02
C ASP A 443 14.47 -8.88 -21.34
N ILE A 444 13.35 -9.60 -21.48
CA ILE A 444 13.14 -10.55 -22.59
C ILE A 444 12.30 -10.01 -23.75
N LYS A 445 11.58 -8.90 -23.57
CA LYS A 445 10.70 -8.26 -24.54
C LYS A 445 11.02 -6.76 -24.70
N PRO A 446 12.27 -6.38 -24.95
CA PRO A 446 12.65 -4.96 -25.01
C PRO A 446 11.86 -4.16 -26.07
N THR A 447 11.40 -4.82 -27.13
CA THR A 447 10.57 -4.19 -28.18
C THR A 447 9.15 -3.83 -27.72
N CYS A 448 8.67 -4.41 -26.61
CA CYS A 448 7.37 -4.07 -26.02
C CYS A 448 7.45 -2.94 -24.98
N VAL A 449 8.66 -2.42 -24.70
CA VAL A 449 8.90 -1.44 -23.66
C VAL A 449 9.02 -0.04 -24.25
N THR A 450 8.25 0.90 -23.72
CA THR A 450 8.38 2.33 -24.03
C THR A 450 8.78 3.07 -22.76
N LEU A 451 9.95 3.70 -22.78
CA LEU A 451 10.43 4.58 -21.72
C LEU A 451 9.84 5.98 -21.89
N LEU A 452 9.19 6.50 -20.85
CA LEU A 452 8.82 7.91 -20.78
C LEU A 452 10.07 8.73 -20.45
N GLN A 453 10.37 9.75 -21.25
CA GLN A 453 11.66 10.43 -21.22
C GLN A 453 11.63 11.83 -20.62
N THR A 454 10.47 12.50 -20.61
CA THR A 454 10.37 13.86 -20.08
C THR A 454 9.72 13.87 -18.71
N GLN A 455 10.44 14.36 -17.69
CA GLN A 455 9.91 14.48 -16.34
C GLN A 455 9.49 15.94 -16.04
N TYR A 456 8.45 16.09 -15.20
CA TYR A 456 7.78 17.37 -14.87
C TYR A 456 7.76 17.64 -13.36
N ARG A 457 8.58 16.95 -12.59
CA ARG A 457 8.56 17.01 -11.11
C ARG A 457 9.73 17.79 -10.55
N MET A 458 10.94 17.39 -10.91
CA MET A 458 12.17 17.76 -10.21
C MET A 458 12.96 18.80 -10.95
N HIS A 459 13.69 19.63 -10.21
CA HIS A 459 14.80 20.41 -10.74
C HIS A 459 15.78 19.52 -11.52
N GLU A 460 16.34 20.02 -12.64
CA GLU A 460 17.21 19.24 -13.52
C GLU A 460 18.37 18.56 -12.77
N GLN A 461 19.07 19.31 -11.92
CA GLN A 461 20.23 18.78 -11.20
C GLN A 461 19.86 17.68 -10.19
N ILE A 462 18.63 17.66 -9.66
CA ILE A 462 18.16 16.58 -8.79
C ILE A 462 17.92 15.31 -9.63
N MET A 463 17.29 15.45 -10.78
CA MET A 463 16.99 14.29 -11.64
C MET A 463 18.18 13.75 -12.38
N ARG A 464 19.15 14.59 -12.75
CA ARG A 464 20.26 14.22 -13.64
C ARG A 464 21.05 13.02 -13.15
N PHE A 465 21.42 12.98 -11.87
CA PHE A 465 22.12 11.83 -11.29
C PHE A 465 21.31 10.53 -11.42
N SER A 466 20.01 10.58 -11.10
CA SER A 466 19.11 9.42 -11.23
C SER A 466 18.94 9.02 -12.68
N SER A 467 18.84 9.99 -13.61
CA SER A 467 18.76 9.74 -15.06
C SER A 467 19.97 8.98 -15.55
N ASP A 468 21.17 9.46 -15.25
CA ASP A 468 22.41 8.86 -15.71
C ASP A 468 22.62 7.46 -15.12
N TYR A 469 22.39 7.28 -13.84
CA TYR A 469 22.67 6.03 -13.15
C TYR A 469 21.63 4.93 -13.42
N PHE A 470 20.33 5.25 -13.41
CA PHE A 470 19.25 4.26 -13.48
C PHE A 470 18.58 4.17 -14.85
N TYR A 471 18.60 5.23 -15.64
CA TYR A 471 17.83 5.31 -16.89
C TYR A 471 18.72 5.56 -18.13
N GLY A 472 20.03 5.37 -17.98
CA GLY A 472 21.01 5.49 -19.06
C GLY A 472 21.07 6.89 -19.68
N GLY A 473 20.83 7.94 -18.88
CA GLY A 473 20.84 9.34 -19.31
C GLY A 473 19.66 9.74 -20.22
N LYS A 474 18.62 8.90 -20.32
CA LYS A 474 17.52 9.10 -21.27
C LYS A 474 16.35 9.92 -20.73
N VAL A 475 16.35 10.22 -19.43
CA VAL A 475 15.28 11.03 -18.81
C VAL A 475 15.72 12.47 -18.70
N GLU A 476 14.98 13.34 -19.35
CA GLU A 476 15.26 14.77 -19.44
C GLU A 476 14.21 15.56 -18.65
N THR A 477 14.60 16.73 -18.18
CA THR A 477 13.70 17.64 -17.45
C THR A 477 12.99 18.57 -18.43
N ALA A 478 11.68 18.69 -18.27
CA ALA A 478 10.88 19.60 -19.05
C ALA A 478 11.37 21.05 -18.90
N PRO A 479 11.46 21.85 -20.00
CA PRO A 479 12.06 23.19 -19.99
C PRO A 479 11.44 24.12 -18.93
N GLN A 480 10.13 24.05 -18.71
CA GLN A 480 9.40 24.92 -17.79
C GLN A 480 9.72 24.70 -16.30
N ILE A 481 10.32 23.56 -15.93
CA ILE A 481 10.69 23.25 -14.54
C ILE A 481 12.21 23.05 -14.37
N LYS A 482 12.97 23.24 -15.43
CA LYS A 482 14.40 22.94 -15.48
C LYS A 482 15.18 23.56 -14.32
N TYR A 483 14.85 24.80 -13.98
CA TYR A 483 15.48 25.61 -12.94
C TYR A 483 14.53 25.92 -11.80
N ARG A 484 13.52 25.09 -11.58
CA ARG A 484 12.54 25.27 -10.51
C ARG A 484 13.22 25.20 -9.14
N GLY A 485 13.21 26.29 -8.41
CA GLY A 485 13.84 26.43 -7.08
C GLY A 485 12.96 27.23 -6.11
N ILE A 486 13.29 27.17 -4.83
CA ILE A 486 12.65 27.98 -3.77
C ILE A 486 13.36 29.32 -3.63
N LEU A 487 14.67 29.29 -3.67
CA LEU A 487 15.52 30.47 -3.56
C LEU A 487 16.30 30.67 -4.85
N ASP A 488 16.51 31.91 -5.23
CA ASP A 488 17.35 32.27 -6.38
C ASP A 488 18.80 31.88 -6.09
N TYR A 489 19.47 31.31 -7.11
CA TYR A 489 20.86 30.87 -7.02
C TYR A 489 21.16 29.82 -5.93
N ASP A 490 20.13 29.10 -5.43
CA ASP A 490 20.32 28.01 -4.48
C ASP A 490 20.82 26.73 -5.17
N ILE A 491 21.67 25.99 -4.49
CA ILE A 491 22.13 24.68 -4.95
C ILE A 491 21.02 23.67 -4.66
N PRO A 492 20.40 23.03 -5.68
CA PRO A 492 19.22 22.19 -5.46
C PRO A 492 19.50 20.87 -4.75
N ILE A 493 20.77 20.41 -4.71
CA ILE A 493 21.18 19.19 -4.04
C ILE A 493 22.44 19.39 -3.22
N GLU A 494 22.40 19.08 -1.93
CA GLU A 494 23.52 19.25 -1.01
C GLU A 494 23.75 17.99 -0.17
N TRP A 495 25.00 17.76 0.19
CA TRP A 495 25.38 16.69 1.13
C TRP A 495 26.16 17.28 2.30
N TYR A 496 25.78 16.89 3.51
CA TYR A 496 26.45 17.26 4.77
C TYR A 496 26.87 16.00 5.52
N SER A 497 28.14 15.98 5.94
CA SER A 497 28.68 14.91 6.78
C SER A 497 28.72 15.39 8.25
N PRO A 498 28.19 14.61 9.20
CA PRO A 498 28.23 14.99 10.62
C PRO A 498 29.62 15.24 11.15
N LYS A 499 30.65 14.53 10.65
CA LYS A 499 32.06 14.68 11.08
C LYS A 499 32.78 15.88 10.47
N GLU A 500 32.26 16.46 9.41
CA GLU A 500 32.85 17.60 8.70
C GLU A 500 32.22 18.94 9.13
N THR A 501 31.14 18.87 9.90
CA THR A 501 30.44 20.07 10.35
C THR A 501 31.02 20.53 11.70
N PRO A 502 31.47 21.81 11.85
CA PRO A 502 31.99 22.29 13.12
C PRO A 502 30.96 22.14 14.24
N GLU A 503 31.41 21.69 15.40
CA GLU A 503 30.55 21.53 16.57
C GLU A 503 30.00 22.89 17.01
N THR A 504 28.69 23.04 16.98
CA THR A 504 28.02 24.23 17.52
C THR A 504 27.62 24.07 18.99
N ASP A 505 27.75 22.87 19.59
CA ASP A 505 27.16 22.58 20.91
C ASP A 505 27.84 21.45 21.71
N GLY A 506 29.14 21.18 21.54
CA GLY A 506 29.91 20.27 22.44
C GLY A 506 29.32 18.86 22.62
N SER A 507 28.37 18.43 21.79
CA SER A 507 27.76 17.12 21.85
C SER A 507 28.67 16.10 21.16
N ASP A 508 29.09 15.11 21.93
CA ASP A 508 29.84 13.95 21.45
C ASP A 508 29.09 13.33 20.25
N HIS A 509 29.67 13.42 19.03
CA HIS A 509 29.11 12.80 17.82
C HIS A 509 29.23 11.28 17.97
N THR A 510 28.36 10.69 18.77
CA THR A 510 28.22 9.25 18.84
C THR A 510 27.71 8.78 17.48
N GLY A 511 28.48 7.95 16.77
CA GLY A 511 28.12 7.31 15.52
C GLY A 511 26.78 6.54 15.57
N GLU A 512 26.53 5.67 14.60
CA GLU A 512 25.31 4.85 14.65
C GLU A 512 25.24 4.00 15.91
N THR A 513 24.06 3.93 16.55
CA THR A 513 23.81 3.10 17.73
C THR A 513 22.61 2.19 17.51
N PHE A 514 22.59 1.03 18.19
CA PHE A 514 21.46 0.12 18.18
C PHE A 514 20.40 0.56 19.19
N VAL A 515 19.14 0.37 18.86
CA VAL A 515 18.00 0.65 19.74
C VAL A 515 17.15 -0.60 19.89
N GLY A 516 17.02 -1.06 21.15
CA GLY A 516 16.21 -2.23 21.52
C GLY A 516 16.73 -3.55 20.93
N ASP A 517 15.97 -4.63 21.18
CA ASP A 517 16.31 -6.00 20.77
C ASP A 517 16.09 -6.29 19.27
N THR A 518 15.66 -5.30 18.48
CA THR A 518 15.19 -5.47 17.09
C THR A 518 16.13 -4.93 16.02
N TYR A 519 17.41 -4.75 16.31
CA TYR A 519 18.40 -4.20 15.35
C TYR A 519 18.02 -2.83 14.76
N GLY A 520 17.14 -2.07 15.40
CA GLY A 520 16.86 -0.69 15.07
C GLY A 520 18.13 0.15 15.19
N ARG A 521 18.38 1.05 14.21
CA ARG A 521 19.55 1.93 14.24
C ARG A 521 19.12 3.38 14.32
N ILE A 522 19.84 4.15 15.14
CA ILE A 522 19.74 5.61 15.20
C ILE A 522 21.14 6.21 15.13
N ASN A 523 21.20 7.44 14.63
CA ASN A 523 22.34 8.31 14.71
C ASN A 523 21.85 9.65 15.26
N LYS A 524 22.15 9.91 16.53
CA LYS A 524 21.65 11.09 17.26
C LYS A 524 22.25 12.38 16.72
N GLY A 525 23.57 12.38 16.44
CA GLY A 525 24.26 13.53 15.87
C GLY A 525 23.72 13.90 14.50
N GLU A 526 23.53 12.90 13.62
CA GLU A 526 22.94 13.12 12.31
C GLU A 526 21.48 13.61 12.39
N ALA A 527 20.69 13.10 13.34
CA ALA A 527 19.32 13.58 13.55
C ALA A 527 19.30 15.05 13.99
N GLN A 528 20.19 15.45 14.90
CA GLN A 528 20.29 16.84 15.32
C GLN A 528 20.72 17.74 14.16
N LEU A 529 21.74 17.34 13.39
CA LEU A 529 22.18 18.04 12.18
C LEU A 529 21.06 18.16 11.14
N THR A 530 20.21 17.12 11.02
CA THR A 530 19.02 17.15 10.15
C THR A 530 18.10 18.32 10.51
N LEU A 531 17.78 18.48 11.80
CA LEU A 531 16.94 19.57 12.27
C LEU A 531 17.60 20.94 12.10
N ASP A 532 18.89 21.02 12.35
CA ASP A 532 19.65 22.27 12.24
C ASP A 532 19.71 22.74 10.78
N LYS A 533 19.96 21.84 9.83
CA LYS A 533 19.95 22.17 8.41
C LYS A 533 18.56 22.56 7.92
N LEU A 534 17.52 21.89 8.37
CA LEU A 534 16.15 22.26 8.05
C LEU A 534 15.81 23.65 8.61
N GLN A 535 16.17 23.92 9.86
CA GLN A 535 15.96 25.23 10.49
C GLN A 535 16.73 26.34 9.78
N GLN A 536 18.01 26.10 9.43
CA GLN A 536 18.82 27.03 8.67
C GLN A 536 18.19 27.36 7.32
N TYR A 537 17.70 26.34 6.61
CA TYR A 537 17.06 26.53 5.32
C TYR A 537 15.72 27.27 5.45
N PHE A 538 14.91 26.95 6.46
CA PHE A 538 13.68 27.68 6.76
C PHE A 538 13.93 29.15 7.10
N ASN A 539 15.01 29.46 7.83
CA ASN A 539 15.39 30.83 8.11
C ASN A 539 15.78 31.61 6.85
N LYS A 540 16.43 30.95 5.85
CA LYS A 540 16.74 31.57 4.56
C LYS A 540 15.49 31.87 3.74
N ILE A 541 14.49 31.00 3.76
CA ILE A 541 13.21 31.19 3.04
C ILE A 541 12.36 32.26 3.71
N GLY A 542 12.32 32.25 5.06
CA GLY A 542 11.48 33.10 5.87
C GLY A 542 10.12 32.46 6.21
N LYS A 543 9.71 32.63 7.48
CA LYS A 543 8.50 32.01 8.04
C LYS A 543 7.25 32.31 7.23
N GLN A 544 7.04 33.59 6.88
CA GLN A 544 5.83 34.02 6.19
C GLN A 544 5.70 33.33 4.82
N ARG A 545 6.78 33.33 4.04
CA ARG A 545 6.78 32.73 2.72
C ARG A 545 6.51 31.21 2.76
N ILE A 546 7.07 30.48 3.74
CA ILE A 546 6.83 29.03 3.91
C ILE A 546 5.34 28.76 4.13
N LEU A 547 4.68 29.58 4.96
CA LEU A 547 3.26 29.41 5.29
C LEU A 547 2.35 29.79 4.13
N ASP A 548 2.63 30.93 3.45
CA ASP A 548 1.82 31.45 2.36
C ASP A 548 1.90 30.56 1.10
N GLU A 549 3.09 30.14 0.73
CA GLU A 549 3.32 29.24 -0.41
C GLU A 549 3.09 27.76 -0.05
N ARG A 550 2.86 27.44 1.23
CA ARG A 550 2.67 26.09 1.76
C ARG A 550 3.80 25.14 1.37
N ILE A 551 5.05 25.60 1.46
CA ILE A 551 6.24 24.83 1.13
C ILE A 551 6.30 23.59 2.02
N ASP A 552 6.17 22.42 1.41
CA ASP A 552 6.10 21.15 2.12
C ASP A 552 7.45 20.43 2.19
N VAL A 553 7.67 19.72 3.29
CA VAL A 553 8.95 19.06 3.61
C VAL A 553 8.73 17.59 3.90
N GLY A 554 9.58 16.76 3.31
CA GLY A 554 9.71 15.35 3.66
C GLY A 554 11.06 15.08 4.32
N VAL A 555 11.05 14.49 5.50
CA VAL A 555 12.26 13.96 6.15
C VAL A 555 12.24 12.45 6.03
N ILE A 556 13.22 11.88 5.35
CA ILE A 556 13.29 10.46 5.00
C ILE A 556 14.45 9.81 5.74
N SER A 557 14.23 8.63 6.30
CA SER A 557 15.30 7.76 6.77
C SER A 557 15.02 6.29 6.43
N PRO A 558 16.04 5.48 6.13
CA PRO A 558 15.87 4.05 5.88
C PRO A 558 15.52 3.25 7.14
N TYR A 559 15.66 3.84 8.33
CA TYR A 559 15.47 3.16 9.62
C TYR A 559 14.29 3.73 10.39
N ARG A 560 13.31 2.87 10.73
CA ARG A 560 12.11 3.28 11.52
C ARG A 560 12.45 3.91 12.86
N ALA A 561 13.51 3.41 13.53
CA ALA A 561 13.95 3.99 14.81
C ALA A 561 14.39 5.46 14.65
N GLN A 562 15.14 5.76 13.57
CA GLN A 562 15.54 7.13 13.25
C GLN A 562 14.34 8.01 12.90
N VAL A 563 13.37 7.48 12.16
CA VAL A 563 12.12 8.19 11.83
C VAL A 563 11.36 8.58 13.11
N GLN A 564 11.21 7.65 14.06
CA GLN A 564 10.55 7.93 15.34
C GLN A 564 11.33 8.97 16.16
N TYR A 565 12.65 8.87 16.19
CA TYR A 565 13.49 9.82 16.89
C TYR A 565 13.41 11.23 16.27
N LEU A 566 13.47 11.33 14.95
CA LEU A 566 13.30 12.61 14.24
C LEU A 566 11.91 13.23 14.49
N ARG A 567 10.84 12.44 14.50
CA ARG A 567 9.49 12.91 14.85
C ARG A 567 9.45 13.50 16.25
N GLN A 568 10.06 12.84 17.24
CA GLN A 568 10.14 13.33 18.62
C GLN A 568 10.92 14.64 18.71
N LEU A 569 12.06 14.76 18.04
CA LEU A 569 12.87 15.97 18.04
C LEU A 569 12.12 17.15 17.39
N ILE A 570 11.48 16.94 16.24
CA ILE A 570 10.67 17.97 15.55
C ILE A 570 9.49 18.40 16.44
N SER A 571 8.85 17.47 17.15
CA SER A 571 7.75 17.80 18.05
C SER A 571 8.17 18.62 19.28
N LYS A 572 9.40 18.44 19.76
CA LYS A 572 9.95 19.14 20.93
C LYS A 572 10.54 20.50 20.59
N ARG A 573 11.02 20.71 19.36
CA ARG A 573 11.67 21.97 18.96
C ARG A 573 10.61 23.03 18.64
N ASP A 574 10.54 24.07 19.43
CA ASP A 574 9.53 25.14 19.31
C ASP A 574 9.55 25.84 17.96
N PHE A 575 10.71 25.96 17.34
CA PHE A 575 10.87 26.53 16.01
C PHE A 575 9.93 25.90 14.97
N PHE A 576 9.72 24.57 15.03
CA PHE A 576 8.89 23.85 14.05
C PHE A 576 7.40 23.85 14.35
N LYS A 577 6.95 24.38 15.49
CA LYS A 577 5.52 24.42 15.86
C LYS A 577 4.62 24.99 14.76
N PRO A 578 4.94 26.13 14.12
CA PRO A 578 4.08 26.68 13.06
C PRO A 578 4.04 25.83 11.79
N PHE A 579 5.07 25.02 11.55
CA PHE A 579 5.30 24.27 10.31
C PHE A 579 4.92 22.79 10.41
N ARG A 580 4.46 22.30 11.57
CA ARG A 580 4.22 20.85 11.80
C ARG A 580 3.33 20.20 10.73
N LYS A 581 2.33 20.91 10.22
CA LYS A 581 1.43 20.41 9.18
C LYS A 581 2.09 20.31 7.79
N LEU A 582 3.21 20.99 7.59
CA LEU A 582 3.98 21.00 6.35
C LEU A 582 5.15 20.00 6.39
N ILE A 583 5.51 19.48 7.57
CA ILE A 583 6.64 18.55 7.72
C ILE A 583 6.11 17.14 7.93
N SER A 584 6.50 16.24 7.06
CA SER A 584 6.22 14.81 7.16
C SER A 584 7.52 14.02 7.34
N VAL A 585 7.55 13.05 8.27
CA VAL A 585 8.73 12.22 8.54
C VAL A 585 8.35 10.77 8.35
N ASN A 586 9.03 10.04 7.46
CA ASN A 586 8.71 8.63 7.21
C ASN A 586 9.92 7.86 6.65
N THR A 587 9.76 6.55 6.52
CA THR A 587 10.72 5.71 5.79
C THR A 587 10.61 5.97 4.28
N VAL A 588 11.60 5.49 3.52
CA VAL A 588 11.57 5.56 2.05
C VAL A 588 10.30 4.95 1.49
N ASP A 589 9.93 3.75 1.99
CA ASP A 589 8.72 3.04 1.55
C ASP A 589 7.44 3.86 1.84
N GLY A 590 7.39 4.58 2.97
CA GLY A 590 6.26 5.43 3.34
C GLY A 590 6.13 6.71 2.53
N PHE A 591 7.18 7.12 1.80
CA PHE A 591 7.14 8.23 0.85
C PHE A 591 6.87 7.80 -0.59
N GLN A 592 6.70 6.51 -0.85
CA GLN A 592 6.44 6.04 -2.20
C GLN A 592 5.14 6.66 -2.76
N GLY A 593 5.19 7.08 -4.03
CA GLY A 593 4.08 7.79 -4.68
C GLY A 593 3.86 9.24 -4.24
N GLN A 594 4.59 9.72 -3.23
CA GLN A 594 4.50 11.10 -2.75
C GLN A 594 5.66 11.94 -3.29
N GLU A 595 5.54 13.25 -3.18
CA GLU A 595 6.59 14.22 -3.51
C GLU A 595 6.50 15.43 -2.57
N ARG A 596 7.60 16.14 -2.38
CA ARG A 596 7.68 17.34 -1.54
C ARG A 596 8.56 18.39 -2.20
N ASP A 597 8.35 19.65 -1.84
CA ASP A 597 9.20 20.74 -2.30
C ASP A 597 10.63 20.57 -1.83
N ILE A 598 10.77 20.19 -0.54
CA ILE A 598 12.05 19.93 0.11
C ILE A 598 12.07 18.48 0.60
N ILE A 599 13.14 17.76 0.29
CA ILE A 599 13.43 16.44 0.89
C ILE A 599 14.74 16.51 1.65
N ILE A 600 14.73 15.97 2.86
CA ILE A 600 15.94 15.76 3.65
C ILE A 600 16.07 14.27 3.93
N ILE A 601 17.23 13.70 3.63
CA ILE A 601 17.51 12.26 3.82
C ILE A 601 18.53 12.11 4.93
N SER A 602 18.17 11.39 6.01
CA SER A 602 19.07 10.97 7.08
C SER A 602 19.47 9.52 6.87
N MET A 603 20.75 9.29 6.51
CA MET A 603 21.29 7.99 6.09
C MET A 603 21.63 7.06 7.25
N VAL A 604 21.89 7.62 8.41
CA VAL A 604 22.17 6.94 9.71
C VAL A 604 23.52 6.22 9.78
N ARG A 605 23.97 5.60 8.69
CA ARG A 605 25.14 4.71 8.70
C ARG A 605 26.44 5.48 8.95
N ASP A 606 27.11 5.07 10.02
CA ASP A 606 28.40 5.62 10.45
C ASP A 606 29.23 4.52 11.13
N ASN A 607 30.11 3.87 10.36
CA ASN A 607 30.98 2.80 10.82
C ASN A 607 32.27 2.72 9.98
N GLU A 608 33.34 2.25 10.60
CA GLU A 608 34.65 2.14 9.96
C GLU A 608 34.70 1.06 8.87
N GLN A 609 33.83 0.04 8.92
CA GLN A 609 33.84 -1.08 7.98
C GLN A 609 33.17 -0.74 6.65
N GLY A 610 32.52 0.42 6.51
CA GLY A 610 31.77 0.79 5.31
C GLY A 610 30.52 -0.07 5.08
N GLN A 611 29.95 -0.60 6.16
CA GLN A 611 28.73 -1.38 6.08
C GLN A 611 27.51 -0.47 5.94
N ILE A 612 26.84 -0.53 4.80
CA ILE A 612 25.72 0.36 4.48
C ILE A 612 24.33 -0.27 4.71
N GLY A 613 24.24 -1.56 5.06
CA GLY A 613 22.99 -2.21 5.43
C GLY A 613 21.88 -2.07 4.38
N PHE A 614 20.73 -1.53 4.77
CA PHE A 614 19.57 -1.32 3.88
C PHE A 614 19.85 -0.37 2.70
N LEU A 615 20.87 0.46 2.77
CA LEU A 615 21.28 1.35 1.70
C LEU A 615 21.93 0.62 0.51
N ARG A 616 22.14 -0.69 0.59
CA ARG A 616 22.57 -1.53 -0.56
C ARG A 616 21.50 -1.64 -1.64
N ASP A 617 20.24 -1.52 -1.29
CA ASP A 617 19.18 -1.47 -2.30
C ASP A 617 19.12 -0.04 -2.88
N LEU A 618 19.85 0.16 -3.96
CA LEU A 618 20.01 1.46 -4.60
C LEU A 618 18.68 2.01 -5.14
N ARG A 619 17.70 1.13 -5.42
CA ARG A 619 16.35 1.54 -5.83
C ARG A 619 15.66 2.37 -4.73
N ARG A 620 15.95 2.07 -3.45
CA ARG A 620 15.48 2.92 -2.33
C ARG A 620 16.06 4.32 -2.39
N MET A 621 17.35 4.43 -2.71
CA MET A 621 17.96 5.76 -2.88
C MET A 621 17.38 6.49 -4.08
N ASN A 622 17.16 5.81 -5.21
CA ASN A 622 16.48 6.41 -6.35
C ASN A 622 15.11 6.96 -5.98
N VAL A 623 14.32 6.20 -5.21
CA VAL A 623 13.03 6.67 -4.71
C VAL A 623 13.22 7.88 -3.79
N ALA A 624 14.11 7.84 -2.82
CA ALA A 624 14.32 8.93 -1.86
C ALA A 624 14.74 10.24 -2.56
N ILE A 625 15.71 10.18 -3.47
CA ILE A 625 16.20 11.33 -4.26
C ILE A 625 15.07 11.94 -5.07
N THR A 626 14.31 11.11 -5.77
CA THR A 626 13.26 11.53 -6.70
C THR A 626 11.93 11.94 -6.06
N ARG A 627 11.90 12.06 -4.72
CA ARG A 627 10.78 12.69 -3.99
C ARG A 627 10.87 14.21 -3.94
N ALA A 628 12.08 14.77 -4.12
CA ALA A 628 12.33 16.22 -4.05
C ALA A 628 11.91 16.93 -5.35
N ARG A 629 11.11 17.98 -5.22
CA ARG A 629 10.77 18.84 -6.35
C ARG A 629 11.82 19.91 -6.59
N MET A 630 12.26 20.60 -5.55
CA MET A 630 13.08 21.82 -5.66
C MET A 630 14.37 21.77 -4.85
N LYS A 631 14.38 21.08 -3.69
CA LYS A 631 15.54 21.00 -2.80
C LYS A 631 15.72 19.61 -2.24
N LEU A 632 16.95 19.10 -2.31
CA LEU A 632 17.36 17.84 -1.72
C LEU A 632 18.56 18.06 -0.82
N ILE A 633 18.45 17.65 0.45
CA ILE A 633 19.55 17.70 1.43
C ILE A 633 19.82 16.28 1.91
N ILE A 634 21.04 15.81 1.75
CA ILE A 634 21.47 14.47 2.19
C ILE A 634 22.38 14.64 3.41
N LEU A 635 22.10 13.91 4.46
CA LEU A 635 22.94 13.82 5.65
C LEU A 635 23.47 12.40 5.78
N GLY A 636 24.77 12.27 5.94
CA GLY A 636 25.40 10.98 6.08
C GLY A 636 26.92 11.05 6.11
N ASN A 637 27.52 10.12 6.85
CA ASN A 637 28.97 10.07 7.00
C ASN A 637 29.65 9.70 5.67
N THR A 638 30.39 10.63 5.09
CA THR A 638 31.13 10.46 3.83
C THR A 638 32.11 9.31 3.92
N ALA A 639 32.91 9.20 5.01
CA ALA A 639 33.90 8.14 5.17
C ALA A 639 33.33 6.72 5.17
N THR A 640 32.10 6.53 5.62
CA THR A 640 31.38 5.26 5.57
C THR A 640 30.76 5.01 4.20
N LEU A 641 29.99 5.97 3.70
CA LEU A 641 29.09 5.79 2.56
C LEU A 641 29.86 5.77 1.23
N THR A 642 30.88 6.62 1.06
CA THR A 642 31.65 6.69 -0.19
C THR A 642 32.56 5.47 -0.44
N LYS A 643 32.65 4.54 0.50
CA LYS A 643 33.24 3.22 0.23
C LYS A 643 32.43 2.42 -0.80
N HIS A 644 31.14 2.69 -0.89
CA HIS A 644 30.29 2.11 -1.93
C HIS A 644 30.30 2.96 -3.21
N PRO A 645 30.52 2.39 -4.40
CA PRO A 645 30.68 3.13 -5.66
C PRO A 645 29.55 4.12 -5.98
N PHE A 646 28.30 3.72 -5.76
CA PHE A 646 27.14 4.56 -6.01
C PHE A 646 27.17 5.86 -5.17
N TYR A 647 27.42 5.74 -3.86
CA TYR A 647 27.43 6.89 -2.96
C TYR A 647 28.64 7.77 -3.19
N ARG A 648 29.76 7.21 -3.65
CA ARG A 648 30.93 7.97 -4.08
C ARG A 648 30.59 8.81 -5.31
N GLN A 649 30.01 8.23 -6.35
CA GLN A 649 29.61 8.95 -7.56
C GLN A 649 28.57 10.04 -7.24
N LEU A 650 27.59 9.73 -6.36
CA LEU A 650 26.61 10.74 -5.93
C LEU A 650 27.26 11.89 -5.18
N TYR A 651 28.20 11.61 -4.28
CA TYR A 651 28.92 12.63 -3.54
C TYR A 651 29.79 13.50 -4.48
N GLU A 652 30.56 12.87 -5.38
CA GLU A 652 31.39 13.56 -6.39
C GLU A 652 30.50 14.46 -7.27
N TYR A 653 29.41 13.95 -7.79
CA TYR A 653 28.43 14.73 -8.54
C TYR A 653 27.94 15.97 -7.77
N ILE A 654 27.62 15.82 -6.48
CA ILE A 654 27.17 16.94 -5.65
C ILE A 654 28.32 17.97 -5.42
N GLN A 655 29.56 17.51 -5.29
CA GLN A 655 30.70 18.43 -5.15
C GLN A 655 30.97 19.22 -6.45
N GLU A 656 30.81 18.59 -7.62
CA GLU A 656 30.93 19.26 -8.92
C GLU A 656 29.89 20.38 -9.10
N LEU A 657 28.72 20.26 -8.48
CA LEU A 657 27.68 21.32 -8.54
C LEU A 657 27.99 22.52 -7.66
N LYS A 658 28.95 22.40 -6.71
CA LYS A 658 29.35 23.46 -5.78
C LYS A 658 30.53 24.32 -6.31
N GLY A 659 31.31 23.72 -7.22
CA GLY A 659 32.49 24.38 -7.83
C GLY A 659 32.12 25.09 -9.06
#